data_d31d816e5422e7636e88b543200d2ed3
#
_entry.id   d31d816e5422e7636e88b543200d2ed3
#
_cell.length_a   1.000
_cell.length_b   1.000
_cell.length_c   1.000
_cell.angle_alpha   90.00
_cell.angle_beta   90.00
_cell.angle_gamma   90.00
#
_symmetry.space_group_name_H-M   'P 1'
#
loop_
_entity.id
_entity.type
_entity.pdbx_description
1 polymer ?
#
loop_
_entity_poly.entity_id
_entity_poly.type
_entity_poly.pdbx_seq_one_letter_code
_entity_poly.pdbx_strand_id
1 'polypeptide(L)'
;MPFSFKTSSALGAIIAAMVAVPALAQADQAAPQATAPQADVFPEDIVVTAERRESTVREVPFSIAAFGGELLREAQVYSPSALTQQMPGITVNTADKSLSIVAIRGNVSTFRTATLDTPVAYFMDDVYYVFNNDLNANFYDTNRVEVLRGPQGTLFGRNVVGGAIAVITNNPAFNDDYFAQVTGGNGGYVRTEGMVNGTLVEDKIAGRFAFSTEHNDGLIDTPNQSGHYGKSDSYSARGKLLFQPTDTLKVVLSGDYSFTKGNGGAIQLGIGGNQVIPATFGDFSDDKWTNNDFVASPYRQRLRGGYLRGDLDLLGGTLTSITGYRMNDSRAINDDVPVATQVPVFDRRQVVKNRSFTQEVRFASAPGRFSYVVGAYFLLADVSTTNIFFYSPLPGSAVPASVRRNPDVTNITRVQEGNVRSLAVFGEATFEITDKLAIVAGGRYTSDRKKIDYHAYSTTDAGAIPGFGFPGEVFASGGKTWNAFTPRFTLKFEPMDKVNMYATYAKGFKSGGFVDNAYRNPTIPLEPEKAENYEIGAKSRLFDNRLDLNIALFRQTTKNLQNFSGAGGIAHTYNGTLKMKGLEVESVIRPVEDLRLTANYTHLVGNYTSLRDPLVNLDYSGNPAKFAPRDSFTVGAAYTGRLANGATLTPQADFNFSTRISTDDANTLRLYDNLHSNTRGRTLNARLNYETANGRFQIGLWGKNLTNNYQIVNADDITAFLAVPGNGTTYWKIFTNTPRTYGITLSVRH
;
A
#
# COMPACT_ATOMS: atom_id res chain seq x y z
N MET A 1 -26.76 13.12 -23.66
CA MET A 1 -27.07 11.76 -24.16
C MET A 1 -26.26 10.77 -23.33
N PRO A 2 -26.87 9.89 -22.55
CA PRO A 2 -26.17 8.88 -21.80
C PRO A 2 -26.06 7.61 -22.64
N PHE A 3 -24.82 7.20 -22.93
CA PHE A 3 -24.58 5.86 -23.48
C PHE A 3 -24.70 4.83 -22.36
N SER A 4 -25.79 4.08 -22.37
CA SER A 4 -26.00 2.89 -21.56
C SER A 4 -25.35 1.71 -22.26
N PHE A 5 -24.20 1.24 -21.79
CA PHE A 5 -23.64 -0.06 -22.19
C PHE A 5 -24.31 -1.16 -21.34
N LYS A 6 -25.10 -2.00 -22.00
CA LYS A 6 -25.61 -3.24 -21.40
C LYS A 6 -24.46 -4.24 -21.30
N THR A 7 -24.07 -4.57 -20.09
CA THR A 7 -22.88 -5.40 -19.74
C THR A 7 -23.06 -6.92 -19.99
N SER A 8 -24.21 -7.38 -20.51
CA SER A 8 -24.50 -8.82 -20.69
C SER A 8 -23.97 -9.45 -21.99
N SER A 9 -23.47 -8.67 -22.93
CA SER A 9 -22.96 -9.18 -24.22
C SER A 9 -21.42 -9.28 -24.32
N ALA A 10 -20.68 -8.70 -23.40
CA ALA A 10 -19.21 -8.72 -23.43
C ALA A 10 -18.61 -10.04 -22.87
N LEU A 11 -19.30 -10.70 -21.93
CA LEU A 11 -18.80 -11.93 -21.33
C LEU A 11 -18.88 -13.12 -22.33
N GLY A 12 -19.92 -13.16 -23.16
CA GLY A 12 -20.07 -14.16 -24.22
C GLY A 12 -19.02 -14.03 -25.33
N ALA A 13 -18.60 -12.82 -25.65
CA ALA A 13 -17.61 -12.57 -26.70
C ALA A 13 -16.17 -12.89 -26.26
N ILE A 14 -15.84 -12.72 -24.96
CA ILE A 14 -14.52 -13.05 -24.42
C ILE A 14 -14.34 -14.56 -24.30
N ILE A 15 -15.39 -15.32 -23.92
CA ILE A 15 -15.34 -16.78 -23.87
C ILE A 15 -15.25 -17.35 -25.28
N ALA A 16 -15.94 -16.77 -26.26
CA ALA A 16 -15.86 -17.19 -27.67
C ALA A 16 -14.50 -16.86 -28.31
N ALA A 17 -13.83 -15.78 -27.91
CA ALA A 17 -12.48 -15.42 -28.36
C ALA A 17 -11.40 -16.37 -27.81
N MET A 18 -11.61 -16.96 -26.62
CA MET A 18 -10.70 -17.94 -26.04
C MET A 18 -10.76 -19.33 -26.74
N VAL A 19 -11.83 -19.63 -27.47
CA VAL A 19 -12.02 -20.91 -28.18
C VAL A 19 -11.60 -20.82 -29.64
N ALA A 20 -11.49 -19.62 -30.22
CA ALA A 20 -11.10 -19.40 -31.62
C ALA A 20 -9.62 -19.00 -31.74
N VAL A 21 -8.70 -19.89 -31.34
CA VAL A 21 -7.31 -19.83 -31.79
C VAL A 21 -7.26 -20.63 -33.10
N PRO A 22 -6.92 -20.02 -34.24
CA PRO A 22 -6.82 -20.77 -35.50
C PRO A 22 -5.69 -21.77 -35.39
N ALA A 23 -6.01 -23.01 -35.74
CA ALA A 23 -5.01 -24.04 -36.03
C ALA A 23 -4.21 -23.62 -37.27
N LEU A 24 -3.10 -22.93 -37.07
CA LEU A 24 -2.11 -22.65 -38.11
C LEU A 24 -0.77 -23.22 -37.66
N ALA A 25 -0.25 -24.06 -38.54
CA ALA A 25 1.06 -24.69 -38.56
C ALA A 25 1.22 -26.01 -37.79
N GLN A 26 0.80 -27.11 -38.44
CA GLN A 26 1.58 -28.35 -38.37
C GLN A 26 2.86 -28.12 -39.19
N ALA A 27 3.97 -27.89 -38.53
CA ALA A 27 5.30 -28.19 -39.00
C ALA A 27 5.89 -29.22 -38.04
N ASP A 28 6.20 -30.38 -38.61
CA ASP A 28 6.95 -31.45 -37.95
C ASP A 28 8.24 -30.86 -37.36
N GLN A 29 8.29 -30.73 -36.05
CA GLN A 29 9.54 -30.56 -35.33
C GLN A 29 9.51 -31.43 -34.08
N ALA A 30 10.67 -32.05 -33.82
CA ALA A 30 10.96 -32.94 -32.73
C ALA A 30 10.28 -32.50 -31.42
N ALA A 31 9.70 -33.46 -30.69
CA ALA A 31 9.05 -33.26 -29.43
C ALA A 31 9.91 -32.36 -28.55
N PRO A 32 9.37 -31.21 -28.06
CA PRO A 32 10.08 -30.39 -27.08
C PRO A 32 10.33 -31.30 -25.88
N GLN A 33 11.58 -31.37 -25.44
CA GLN A 33 11.86 -31.89 -24.11
C GLN A 33 10.94 -31.10 -23.15
N ALA A 34 10.09 -31.83 -22.44
CA ALA A 34 9.28 -31.25 -21.38
C ALA A 34 10.21 -30.42 -20.51
N THR A 35 10.06 -29.10 -20.53
CA THR A 35 10.68 -28.24 -19.56
C THR A 35 10.24 -28.75 -18.19
N ALA A 36 11.20 -29.23 -17.41
CA ALA A 36 10.95 -29.63 -16.03
C ALA A 36 10.11 -28.52 -15.37
N PRO A 37 9.09 -28.86 -14.56
CA PRO A 37 8.31 -27.87 -13.85
C PRO A 37 9.31 -26.93 -13.20
N GLN A 38 9.12 -25.62 -13.42
CA GLN A 38 9.99 -24.61 -12.86
C GLN A 38 10.06 -24.87 -11.36
N ALA A 39 11.23 -25.28 -10.88
CA ALA A 39 11.43 -25.54 -9.46
C ALA A 39 10.96 -24.30 -8.69
N ASP A 40 10.14 -24.49 -7.66
CA ASP A 40 9.69 -23.43 -6.78
C ASP A 40 10.86 -22.48 -6.45
N VAL A 41 10.86 -21.27 -7.00
CA VAL A 41 11.92 -20.30 -6.72
C VAL A 41 11.82 -19.98 -5.24
N PHE A 42 12.88 -20.24 -4.51
CA PHE A 42 12.93 -19.87 -3.10
C PHE A 42 12.80 -18.36 -2.99
N PRO A 43 12.05 -17.80 -2.01
CA PRO A 43 12.00 -16.36 -1.79
C PRO A 43 13.39 -15.71 -1.70
N GLU A 44 14.37 -16.44 -1.18
CA GLU A 44 15.76 -16.01 -1.05
C GLU A 44 16.52 -15.93 -2.38
N ASP A 45 16.08 -16.66 -3.40
CA ASP A 45 16.66 -16.62 -4.74
C ASP A 45 15.99 -15.57 -5.63
N ILE A 46 14.93 -14.93 -5.12
CA ILE A 46 14.33 -13.80 -5.83
C ILE A 46 15.37 -12.71 -5.96
N VAL A 47 15.71 -12.37 -7.20
CA VAL A 47 16.55 -11.22 -7.50
C VAL A 47 15.80 -9.96 -7.14
N VAL A 48 16.39 -9.13 -6.32
CA VAL A 48 15.84 -7.85 -5.88
C VAL A 48 16.74 -6.69 -6.32
N THR A 49 16.17 -5.49 -6.37
CA THR A 49 16.88 -4.26 -6.73
C THR A 49 16.98 -3.25 -5.57
N ALA A 50 16.85 -3.76 -4.37
CA ALA A 50 16.85 -2.98 -3.13
C ALA A 50 18.13 -2.16 -2.88
N GLU A 51 19.27 -2.56 -3.47
CA GLU A 51 20.55 -1.83 -3.43
C GLU A 51 20.85 -1.06 -4.72
N ARG A 52 19.81 -0.80 -5.55
CA ARG A 52 19.95 -0.18 -6.88
C ARG A 52 20.83 -0.97 -7.85
N ARG A 53 21.08 -2.23 -7.54
CA ARG A 53 21.70 -3.27 -8.37
C ARG A 53 21.00 -4.60 -8.09
N GLU A 54 21.16 -5.54 -9.00
CA GLU A 54 20.62 -6.88 -8.82
C GLU A 54 21.40 -7.61 -7.71
N SER A 55 20.69 -8.19 -6.78
CA SER A 55 21.18 -9.04 -5.70
C SER A 55 20.08 -9.99 -5.27
N THR A 56 20.40 -11.08 -4.59
CA THR A 56 19.37 -11.95 -4.01
C THR A 56 18.89 -11.39 -2.67
N VAL A 57 17.69 -11.75 -2.23
CA VAL A 57 17.17 -11.37 -0.91
C VAL A 57 18.16 -11.69 0.20
N ARG A 58 18.85 -12.83 0.10
CA ARG A 58 19.86 -13.27 1.08
C ARG A 58 21.07 -12.34 1.17
N GLU A 59 21.53 -11.80 0.04
CA GLU A 59 22.72 -10.94 0.00
C GLU A 59 22.47 -9.53 0.53
N VAL A 60 21.20 -9.08 0.52
CA VAL A 60 20.82 -7.74 1.00
C VAL A 60 21.01 -7.64 2.51
N PRO A 61 21.82 -6.71 3.04
CA PRO A 61 22.18 -6.62 4.46
C PRO A 61 21.22 -5.74 5.28
N PHE A 62 19.92 -5.95 5.13
CA PHE A 62 18.85 -5.38 5.95
C PHE A 62 17.57 -6.20 5.78
N SER A 63 16.58 -5.93 6.63
CA SER A 63 15.30 -6.64 6.58
C SER A 63 14.52 -6.28 5.31
N ILE A 64 14.30 -7.26 4.45
CA ILE A 64 13.51 -7.18 3.22
C ILE A 64 12.75 -8.48 3.01
N ALA A 65 11.51 -8.38 2.53
CA ALA A 65 10.76 -9.50 1.99
C ALA A 65 10.49 -9.27 0.51
N ALA A 66 10.56 -10.33 -0.29
CA ALA A 66 10.22 -10.31 -1.70
C ALA A 66 9.23 -11.42 -2.04
N PHE A 67 8.27 -11.09 -2.90
CA PHE A 67 7.24 -12.01 -3.37
C PHE A 67 7.25 -12.02 -4.90
N GLY A 68 7.52 -13.17 -5.50
CA GLY A 68 7.46 -13.36 -6.95
C GLY A 68 6.04 -13.25 -7.48
N GLY A 69 5.89 -12.82 -8.74
CA GLY A 69 4.59 -12.57 -9.35
C GLY A 69 3.69 -13.80 -9.41
N GLU A 70 4.24 -14.99 -9.58
CA GLU A 70 3.46 -16.23 -9.56
C GLU A 70 2.87 -16.51 -8.17
N LEU A 71 3.68 -16.42 -7.12
CA LEU A 71 3.22 -16.55 -5.75
C LEU A 71 2.13 -15.52 -5.40
N LEU A 72 2.28 -14.28 -5.87
CA LEU A 72 1.26 -13.23 -5.67
C LEU A 72 -0.06 -13.59 -6.37
N ARG A 73 -0.01 -14.11 -7.59
CA ARG A 73 -1.21 -14.56 -8.33
C ARG A 73 -1.88 -15.76 -7.64
N GLU A 74 -1.11 -16.78 -7.29
CA GLU A 74 -1.61 -17.94 -6.55
C GLU A 74 -2.24 -17.52 -5.23
N ALA A 75 -1.59 -16.64 -4.49
CA ALA A 75 -2.11 -16.07 -3.25
C ALA A 75 -3.23 -15.06 -3.46
N GLN A 76 -3.58 -14.72 -4.73
CA GLN A 76 -4.53 -13.68 -5.08
C GLN A 76 -4.23 -12.34 -4.37
N VAL A 77 -2.95 -11.99 -4.29
CA VAL A 77 -2.47 -10.72 -3.78
C VAL A 77 -2.46 -9.72 -4.93
N TYR A 78 -3.58 -9.07 -5.16
CA TYR A 78 -3.77 -8.14 -6.27
C TYR A 78 -3.69 -6.67 -5.87
N SER A 79 -3.32 -6.38 -4.63
CA SER A 79 -3.20 -5.01 -4.13
C SER A 79 -2.21 -4.93 -2.96
N PRO A 80 -1.67 -3.74 -2.65
CA PRO A 80 -0.83 -3.54 -1.47
C PRO A 80 -1.51 -3.95 -0.16
N SER A 81 -2.82 -3.76 -0.01
CA SER A 81 -3.55 -4.16 1.21
C SER A 81 -3.57 -5.68 1.43
N ALA A 82 -3.58 -6.46 0.35
CA ALA A 82 -3.54 -7.91 0.44
C ALA A 82 -2.17 -8.44 0.93
N LEU A 83 -1.07 -7.66 0.81
CA LEU A 83 0.24 -8.02 1.35
C LEU A 83 0.23 -8.19 2.89
N THR A 84 -0.65 -7.48 3.59
CA THR A 84 -0.78 -7.59 5.06
C THR A 84 -1.05 -9.04 5.51
N GLN A 85 -1.73 -9.83 4.69
CA GLN A 85 -2.03 -11.23 4.99
C GLN A 85 -0.83 -12.16 4.78
N GLN A 86 0.12 -11.77 3.94
CA GLN A 86 1.31 -12.58 3.65
C GLN A 86 2.51 -12.21 4.54
N MET A 87 2.49 -11.02 5.15
CA MET A 87 3.65 -10.45 5.79
C MET A 87 3.29 -9.82 7.15
N PRO A 88 3.65 -10.47 8.26
CA PRO A 88 3.53 -9.90 9.60
C PRO A 88 4.34 -8.62 9.75
N GLY A 89 3.86 -7.69 10.60
CA GLY A 89 4.56 -6.43 10.91
C GLY A 89 4.37 -5.29 9.92
N ILE A 90 3.61 -5.51 8.84
CA ILE A 90 3.09 -4.45 7.97
C ILE A 90 1.58 -4.33 8.13
N THR A 91 1.08 -3.11 8.11
CA THR A 91 -0.35 -2.82 8.00
C THR A 91 -0.58 -1.95 6.78
N VAL A 92 -1.40 -2.41 5.84
CA VAL A 92 -1.88 -1.62 4.71
C VAL A 92 -3.40 -1.63 4.75
N ASN A 93 -3.98 -0.48 5.02
CA ASN A 93 -5.43 -0.31 5.09
C ASN A 93 -5.89 0.66 4.00
N THR A 94 -6.76 0.18 3.12
CA THR A 94 -7.37 0.93 2.03
C THR A 94 -8.90 0.93 2.14
N ALA A 95 -9.43 0.65 3.34
CA ALA A 95 -10.88 0.63 3.59
C ALA A 95 -11.51 2.02 3.36
N ASP A 96 -10.85 3.09 3.80
CA ASP A 96 -11.17 4.45 3.33
C ASP A 96 -10.48 4.68 1.99
N LYS A 97 -11.24 4.70 0.91
CA LYS A 97 -10.71 4.90 -0.45
C LYS A 97 -10.15 6.30 -0.69
N SER A 98 -10.42 7.24 0.19
CA SER A 98 -9.83 8.58 0.16
C SER A 98 -8.48 8.66 0.89
N LEU A 99 -8.12 7.63 1.65
CA LEU A 99 -6.88 7.56 2.43
C LEU A 99 -6.36 6.13 2.53
N SER A 100 -5.19 5.87 1.95
CA SER A 100 -4.46 4.63 2.20
C SER A 100 -3.53 4.81 3.39
N ILE A 101 -3.67 3.96 4.40
CA ILE A 101 -2.82 3.93 5.59
C ILE A 101 -1.80 2.80 5.42
N VAL A 102 -0.51 3.14 5.48
CA VAL A 102 0.57 2.15 5.49
C VAL A 102 1.41 2.36 6.73
N ALA A 103 1.58 1.30 7.49
CA ALA A 103 2.44 1.28 8.67
C ALA A 103 3.47 0.16 8.58
N ILE A 104 4.74 0.49 8.77
CA ILE A 104 5.84 -0.45 8.93
C ILE A 104 6.59 -0.06 10.19
N ARG A 105 6.77 -1.04 11.12
CA ARG A 105 7.43 -0.81 12.41
C ARG A 105 6.82 0.39 13.17
N GLY A 106 5.48 0.56 13.14
CA GLY A 106 4.76 1.62 13.82
C GLY A 106 4.90 3.02 13.22
N ASN A 107 5.65 3.19 12.13
CA ASN A 107 5.70 4.47 11.42
C ASN A 107 4.50 4.53 10.46
N VAL A 108 3.60 5.46 10.73
CA VAL A 108 2.32 5.60 10.01
C VAL A 108 2.00 7.07 9.79
N SER A 109 1.24 7.35 8.74
CA SER A 109 0.63 8.67 8.49
C SER A 109 -0.85 8.49 8.19
N THR A 110 -1.68 9.31 8.82
CA THR A 110 -3.13 9.35 8.65
C THR A 110 -3.59 10.68 8.06
N PHE A 111 -2.73 11.35 7.31
CA PHE A 111 -2.98 12.69 6.75
C PHE A 111 -3.65 12.66 5.38
N ARG A 112 -4.37 13.74 5.07
CA ARG A 112 -5.06 13.99 3.80
C ARG A 112 -4.77 15.40 3.26
N THR A 113 -3.51 15.83 3.29
CA THR A 113 -3.14 17.20 2.87
C THR A 113 -2.22 17.19 1.65
N ALA A 114 -2.21 18.32 0.93
CA ALA A 114 -1.41 18.47 -0.29
C ALA A 114 0.11 18.49 -0.06
N THR A 115 0.55 18.72 1.19
CA THR A 115 1.98 18.94 1.48
C THR A 115 2.61 17.93 2.45
N LEU A 116 1.81 17.02 3.03
CA LEU A 116 2.29 16.01 3.96
C LEU A 116 2.46 14.65 3.27
N ASP A 117 3.61 14.07 3.46
CA ASP A 117 4.00 12.80 2.86
C ASP A 117 3.72 11.59 3.80
N THR A 118 3.83 10.37 3.27
CA THR A 118 3.82 9.14 4.06
C THR A 118 5.21 8.79 4.58
N PRO A 119 5.34 8.04 5.69
CA PRO A 119 6.61 7.52 6.17
C PRO A 119 7.05 6.23 5.45
N VAL A 120 6.22 5.67 4.59
CA VAL A 120 6.51 4.50 3.76
C VAL A 120 6.34 4.92 2.30
N ALA A 121 7.40 4.81 1.52
CA ALA A 121 7.38 5.17 0.11
C ALA A 121 6.84 4.02 -0.76
N TYR A 122 6.19 4.38 -1.86
CA TYR A 122 5.72 3.43 -2.87
C TYR A 122 6.39 3.73 -4.21
N PHE A 123 6.94 2.68 -4.81
CA PHE A 123 7.58 2.73 -6.12
C PHE A 123 6.96 1.70 -7.06
N MET A 124 6.85 2.03 -8.34
CA MET A 124 6.55 1.08 -9.40
C MET A 124 7.60 1.26 -10.50
N ASP A 125 8.33 0.19 -10.82
CA ASP A 125 9.43 0.21 -11.79
C ASP A 125 10.44 1.36 -11.54
N ASP A 126 10.88 1.52 -10.29
CA ASP A 126 11.76 2.60 -9.78
C ASP A 126 11.13 4.02 -9.79
N VAL A 127 9.92 4.23 -10.32
CA VAL A 127 9.26 5.54 -10.31
C VAL A 127 8.50 5.75 -8.99
N TYR A 128 8.80 6.84 -8.30
CA TYR A 128 8.19 7.20 -7.02
C TYR A 128 6.75 7.71 -7.19
N TYR A 129 5.84 7.22 -6.37
CA TYR A 129 4.45 7.67 -6.25
C TYR A 129 4.31 8.66 -5.10
N VAL A 130 3.95 9.89 -5.43
CA VAL A 130 4.02 11.02 -4.48
C VAL A 130 2.88 11.03 -3.48
N PHE A 131 1.74 10.41 -3.79
CA PHE A 131 0.53 10.56 -3.00
C PHE A 131 0.01 9.21 -2.46
N ASN A 132 -0.50 9.22 -1.22
CA ASN A 132 -0.94 8.00 -0.50
C ASN A 132 -2.03 7.21 -1.24
N ASN A 133 -2.95 7.90 -1.93
CA ASN A 133 -4.04 7.23 -2.63
C ASN A 133 -3.58 6.49 -3.89
N ASP A 134 -2.34 6.70 -4.32
CA ASP A 134 -1.75 5.95 -5.43
C ASP A 134 -1.53 4.47 -5.07
N LEU A 135 -1.54 4.12 -3.78
CA LEU A 135 -1.49 2.75 -3.25
C LEU A 135 -2.75 1.90 -3.53
N ASN A 136 -3.81 2.48 -4.06
CA ASN A 136 -4.99 1.73 -4.52
C ASN A 136 -4.77 1.05 -5.89
N ALA A 137 -3.58 1.15 -6.48
CA ALA A 137 -3.25 0.51 -7.75
C ALA A 137 -3.29 -1.01 -7.64
N ASN A 138 -3.87 -1.65 -8.65
CA ASN A 138 -3.92 -3.11 -8.73
C ASN A 138 -2.59 -3.69 -9.19
N PHE A 139 -2.21 -4.82 -8.61
CA PHE A 139 -1.12 -5.65 -9.10
C PHE A 139 -1.62 -6.52 -10.25
N TYR A 140 -1.00 -6.41 -11.39
CA TYR A 140 -1.20 -7.28 -12.55
C TYR A 140 0.09 -7.29 -13.38
N ASP A 141 0.37 -8.40 -14.01
CA ASP A 141 1.62 -8.62 -14.75
C ASP A 141 2.85 -8.19 -13.93
N THR A 142 2.85 -8.56 -12.65
CA THR A 142 3.89 -8.23 -11.69
C THR A 142 4.99 -9.30 -11.73
N ASN A 143 6.24 -8.87 -11.84
CA ASN A 143 7.40 -9.74 -11.69
C ASN A 143 7.63 -10.07 -10.22
N ARG A 144 7.66 -9.04 -9.37
CA ARG A 144 7.82 -9.18 -7.92
C ARG A 144 7.39 -7.93 -7.16
N VAL A 145 7.15 -8.10 -5.88
CA VAL A 145 6.97 -7.01 -4.91
C VAL A 145 8.03 -7.13 -3.84
N GLU A 146 8.78 -6.07 -3.61
CA GLU A 146 9.80 -5.96 -2.58
C GLU A 146 9.27 -5.05 -1.46
N VAL A 147 9.37 -5.49 -0.21
CA VAL A 147 9.02 -4.69 0.97
C VAL A 147 10.25 -4.54 1.85
N LEU A 148 10.80 -3.33 1.85
CA LEU A 148 11.96 -2.95 2.62
C LEU A 148 11.50 -2.40 3.96
N ARG A 149 12.00 -2.96 5.05
CA ARG A 149 11.62 -2.55 6.41
C ARG A 149 12.70 -1.67 7.04
N GLY A 150 12.26 -0.67 7.80
CA GLY A 150 13.13 0.32 8.40
C GLY A 150 13.64 1.40 7.43
N PRO A 151 14.42 2.37 7.93
CA PRO A 151 14.84 3.52 7.15
C PRO A 151 15.70 3.17 5.93
N GLN A 152 15.31 3.64 4.75
CA GLN A 152 15.99 3.43 3.47
C GLN A 152 16.44 4.75 2.81
N GLY A 153 16.77 5.75 3.63
CA GLY A 153 17.03 7.12 3.16
C GLY A 153 18.18 7.26 2.17
N THR A 154 19.19 6.39 2.20
CA THR A 154 20.39 6.48 1.36
C THR A 154 20.07 6.25 -0.13
N LEU A 155 19.43 5.14 -0.47
CA LEU A 155 19.19 4.77 -1.87
C LEU A 155 17.78 5.11 -2.36
N PHE A 156 16.76 5.04 -1.49
CA PHE A 156 15.37 5.35 -1.84
C PHE A 156 14.97 6.80 -1.56
N GLY A 157 15.74 7.50 -0.74
CA GLY A 157 15.64 8.94 -0.56
C GLY A 157 14.63 9.38 0.49
N ARG A 158 13.69 10.24 0.07
CA ARG A 158 12.71 10.85 0.97
C ARG A 158 11.58 9.88 1.34
N ASN A 159 10.92 10.14 2.47
CA ASN A 159 9.67 9.50 2.87
C ASN A 159 9.77 7.98 3.11
N VAL A 160 10.93 7.53 3.56
CA VAL A 160 11.27 6.12 3.82
C VAL A 160 11.70 5.89 5.27
N VAL A 161 11.01 6.53 6.19
CA VAL A 161 11.26 6.40 7.64
C VAL A 161 10.86 5.02 8.15
N GLY A 162 9.70 4.53 7.71
CA GLY A 162 9.20 3.19 8.03
C GLY A 162 9.74 2.12 7.08
N GLY A 163 9.97 2.49 5.82
CA GLY A 163 10.39 1.56 4.77
C GLY A 163 9.90 1.97 3.39
N ALA A 164 9.91 1.00 2.47
CA ALA A 164 9.41 1.17 1.12
C ALA A 164 8.72 -0.09 0.60
N ILE A 165 7.74 0.09 -0.28
CA ILE A 165 7.14 -0.97 -1.10
C ILE A 165 7.51 -0.68 -2.54
N ALA A 166 8.23 -1.60 -3.19
CA ALA A 166 8.61 -1.51 -4.58
C ALA A 166 7.94 -2.63 -5.39
N VAL A 167 7.16 -2.24 -6.38
CA VAL A 167 6.51 -3.17 -7.33
C VAL A 167 7.30 -3.13 -8.62
N ILE A 168 7.78 -4.27 -9.04
CA ILE A 168 8.49 -4.43 -10.29
C ILE A 168 7.59 -5.24 -11.23
N THR A 169 7.29 -4.68 -12.39
CA THR A 169 6.43 -5.31 -13.40
C THR A 169 7.26 -5.98 -14.48
N ASN A 170 6.70 -7.00 -15.16
CA ASN A 170 7.44 -7.71 -16.17
C ASN A 170 7.85 -6.80 -17.34
N ASN A 171 9.06 -6.98 -17.86
CA ASN A 171 9.54 -6.32 -19.07
C ASN A 171 9.25 -7.18 -20.31
N PRO A 172 9.19 -6.57 -21.51
CA PRO A 172 9.18 -7.32 -22.75
C PRO A 172 10.44 -8.19 -22.88
N ALA A 173 10.29 -9.35 -23.51
CA ALA A 173 11.38 -10.29 -23.80
C ALA A 173 11.27 -10.75 -25.26
N PHE A 174 12.39 -11.25 -25.83
CA PHE A 174 12.45 -11.76 -27.20
C PHE A 174 11.98 -13.21 -27.31
N ASN A 175 10.77 -13.48 -26.79
CA ASN A 175 10.04 -14.74 -26.90
C ASN A 175 8.54 -14.42 -27.01
N ASP A 176 7.81 -15.32 -27.61
CA ASP A 176 6.35 -15.22 -27.64
C ASP A 176 5.78 -15.88 -26.38
N ASP A 177 4.93 -15.16 -25.66
CA ASP A 177 4.32 -15.61 -24.41
C ASP A 177 2.94 -14.99 -24.24
N TYR A 178 2.00 -15.74 -23.67
CA TYR A 178 0.70 -15.23 -23.32
C TYR A 178 0.17 -15.84 -22.02
N PHE A 179 -0.65 -15.05 -21.35
CA PHE A 179 -1.35 -15.46 -20.14
C PHE A 179 -2.76 -14.89 -20.16
N ALA A 180 -3.74 -15.69 -19.76
CA ALA A 180 -5.08 -15.22 -19.49
C ALA A 180 -5.68 -15.95 -18.28
N GLN A 181 -6.37 -15.20 -17.43
CA GLN A 181 -7.00 -15.70 -16.21
C GLN A 181 -8.37 -15.06 -16.02
N VAL A 182 -9.32 -15.87 -15.56
CA VAL A 182 -10.63 -15.43 -15.08
C VAL A 182 -10.85 -16.01 -13.69
N THR A 183 -11.23 -15.13 -12.74
CA THR A 183 -11.57 -15.50 -11.37
C THR A 183 -13.00 -15.05 -11.08
N GLY A 184 -13.83 -15.97 -10.59
CA GLY A 184 -15.19 -15.68 -10.13
C GLY A 184 -15.36 -16.02 -8.66
N GLY A 185 -16.24 -15.32 -7.95
CA GLY A 185 -16.50 -15.54 -6.54
C GLY A 185 -17.83 -15.00 -6.05
N ASN A 186 -18.12 -15.21 -4.77
CA ASN A 186 -19.31 -14.64 -4.13
C ASN A 186 -19.27 -13.09 -4.13
N GLY A 187 -20.42 -12.44 -3.91
CA GLY A 187 -20.56 -10.99 -3.99
C GLY A 187 -20.40 -10.43 -5.41
N GLY A 188 -20.77 -11.23 -6.44
CA GLY A 188 -20.62 -10.81 -7.84
C GLY A 188 -19.17 -10.59 -8.28
N TYR A 189 -18.19 -11.14 -7.53
CA TYR A 189 -16.78 -10.93 -7.84
C TYR A 189 -16.39 -11.60 -9.17
N VAL A 190 -15.89 -10.80 -10.09
CA VAL A 190 -15.29 -11.24 -11.35
C VAL A 190 -14.02 -10.44 -11.61
N ARG A 191 -12.90 -11.15 -11.80
CA ARG A 191 -11.63 -10.53 -12.21
C ARG A 191 -11.14 -11.22 -13.47
N THR A 192 -10.67 -10.42 -14.43
CA THR A 192 -9.95 -10.92 -15.59
C THR A 192 -8.56 -10.31 -15.64
N GLU A 193 -7.58 -11.08 -16.06
CA GLU A 193 -6.22 -10.63 -16.27
C GLU A 193 -5.68 -11.29 -17.53
N GLY A 194 -4.94 -10.54 -18.33
CA GLY A 194 -4.31 -11.06 -19.52
C GLY A 194 -3.03 -10.35 -19.87
N MET A 195 -2.15 -11.05 -20.56
CA MET A 195 -0.87 -10.55 -21.04
C MET A 195 -0.53 -11.22 -22.38
N VAL A 196 0.08 -10.44 -23.25
CA VAL A 196 0.78 -10.92 -24.45
C VAL A 196 2.16 -10.27 -24.53
N ASN A 197 3.15 -11.07 -24.89
CA ASN A 197 4.52 -10.65 -25.11
C ASN A 197 4.98 -11.21 -26.46
N GLY A 198 5.80 -10.47 -27.19
CA GLY A 198 6.33 -10.98 -28.44
C GLY A 198 7.46 -10.13 -29.00
N THR A 199 8.23 -10.77 -29.88
CA THR A 199 9.30 -10.15 -30.66
C THR A 199 8.68 -9.36 -31.83
N LEU A 200 8.94 -8.07 -31.89
CA LEU A 200 8.51 -7.19 -32.98
C LEU A 200 9.59 -7.05 -34.07
N VAL A 201 10.85 -7.00 -33.66
CA VAL A 201 12.03 -7.04 -34.51
C VAL A 201 13.05 -7.92 -33.80
N GLU A 202 13.51 -8.97 -34.48
CA GLU A 202 14.43 -9.97 -33.93
C GLU A 202 15.64 -9.29 -33.25
N ASP A 203 15.91 -9.69 -32.00
CA ASP A 203 16.98 -9.22 -31.12
C ASP A 203 17.03 -7.69 -30.88
N LYS A 204 16.05 -6.91 -31.38
CA LYS A 204 16.09 -5.44 -31.28
C LYS A 204 14.88 -4.84 -30.62
N ILE A 205 13.67 -5.32 -30.94
CA ILE A 205 12.45 -4.74 -30.41
C ILE A 205 11.52 -5.85 -29.94
N ALA A 206 11.13 -5.79 -28.69
CA ALA A 206 10.06 -6.63 -28.12
C ALA A 206 8.97 -5.78 -27.51
N GLY A 207 7.74 -6.30 -27.54
CA GLY A 207 6.56 -5.64 -27.00
C GLY A 207 5.85 -6.49 -25.97
N ARG A 208 5.27 -5.85 -24.96
CA ARG A 208 4.42 -6.51 -23.95
C ARG A 208 3.21 -5.65 -23.66
N PHE A 209 2.05 -6.27 -23.66
CA PHE A 209 0.80 -5.62 -23.27
C PHE A 209 0.11 -6.46 -22.21
N ALA A 210 -0.36 -5.84 -21.14
CA ALA A 210 -1.09 -6.49 -20.08
C ALA A 210 -2.30 -5.67 -19.66
N PHE A 211 -3.36 -6.37 -19.23
CA PHE A 211 -4.56 -5.74 -18.72
C PHE A 211 -5.13 -6.51 -17.53
N SER A 212 -5.95 -5.81 -16.73
CA SER A 212 -6.74 -6.41 -15.66
C SER A 212 -8.06 -5.67 -15.52
N THR A 213 -9.14 -6.42 -15.34
CA THR A 213 -10.45 -5.88 -14.94
C THR A 213 -10.90 -6.54 -13.66
N GLU A 214 -11.63 -5.82 -12.83
CA GLU A 214 -12.21 -6.35 -11.61
C GLU A 214 -13.56 -5.73 -11.38
N HIS A 215 -14.54 -6.56 -11.06
CA HIS A 215 -15.88 -6.17 -10.66
C HIS A 215 -16.25 -6.90 -9.38
N ASN A 216 -16.91 -6.21 -8.45
CA ASN A 216 -17.54 -6.82 -7.30
C ASN A 216 -18.74 -5.98 -6.87
N ASP A 217 -19.85 -6.66 -6.47
CA ASP A 217 -21.08 -5.99 -6.04
C ASP A 217 -21.07 -5.55 -4.57
N GLY A 218 -20.00 -5.89 -3.82
CA GLY A 218 -19.94 -5.69 -2.38
C GLY A 218 -20.48 -6.89 -1.59
N LEU A 219 -20.18 -6.91 -0.30
CA LEU A 219 -20.53 -8.01 0.60
C LEU A 219 -21.16 -7.55 1.92
N ILE A 220 -21.30 -6.24 2.10
CA ILE A 220 -21.85 -5.65 3.31
C ILE A 220 -23.22 -5.11 2.99
N ASP A 221 -24.22 -5.58 3.73
CA ASP A 221 -25.60 -5.21 3.53
C ASP A 221 -25.84 -3.73 3.86
N THR A 222 -26.64 -3.06 3.03
CA THR A 222 -27.01 -1.66 3.21
C THR A 222 -28.52 -1.50 3.13
N PRO A 223 -29.27 -1.73 4.23
CA PRO A 223 -30.73 -1.69 4.21
C PRO A 223 -31.30 -0.32 3.81
N ASN A 224 -30.52 0.75 4.03
CA ASN A 224 -30.93 2.13 3.75
C ASN A 224 -30.44 2.65 2.39
N GLN A 225 -29.73 1.83 1.59
CA GLN A 225 -29.20 2.19 0.28
C GLN A 225 -29.53 1.08 -0.72
N SER A 226 -29.43 1.36 -2.01
CA SER A 226 -29.55 0.33 -3.04
C SER A 226 -28.23 -0.45 -3.24
N GLY A 227 -28.29 -1.78 -3.13
CA GLY A 227 -27.16 -2.68 -3.33
C GLY A 227 -26.35 -2.92 -2.04
N HIS A 228 -25.09 -3.30 -2.18
CA HIS A 228 -24.19 -3.59 -1.06
C HIS A 228 -23.09 -2.55 -0.96
N TYR A 229 -22.53 -2.42 0.24
CA TYR A 229 -21.35 -1.60 0.48
C TYR A 229 -20.07 -2.39 0.18
N GLY A 230 -19.05 -1.69 -0.32
CA GLY A 230 -17.80 -2.30 -0.79
C GLY A 230 -17.80 -2.65 -2.29
N LYS A 231 -18.81 -2.21 -3.06
CA LYS A 231 -18.84 -2.34 -4.52
C LYS A 231 -17.65 -1.64 -5.18
N SER A 232 -17.07 -2.32 -6.20
CA SER A 232 -15.92 -1.78 -6.93
C SER A 232 -15.87 -2.28 -8.36
N ASP A 233 -15.58 -1.37 -9.30
CA ASP A 233 -15.19 -1.66 -10.67
C ASP A 233 -13.80 -1.08 -10.93
N SER A 234 -12.91 -1.88 -11.48
CA SER A 234 -11.54 -1.48 -11.80
C SER A 234 -11.13 -1.96 -13.19
N TYR A 235 -10.42 -1.11 -13.92
CA TYR A 235 -9.88 -1.40 -15.26
C TYR A 235 -8.46 -0.88 -15.31
N SER A 236 -7.51 -1.73 -15.68
CA SER A 236 -6.10 -1.38 -15.77
C SER A 236 -5.48 -1.94 -17.04
N ALA A 237 -4.57 -1.20 -17.65
CA ALA A 237 -3.80 -1.63 -18.81
C ALA A 237 -2.39 -1.05 -18.75
N ARG A 238 -1.42 -1.79 -19.25
CA ARG A 238 -0.02 -1.39 -19.40
C ARG A 238 0.54 -1.89 -20.71
N GLY A 239 1.23 -1.00 -21.43
CA GLY A 239 2.04 -1.33 -22.59
C GLY A 239 3.50 -1.02 -22.33
N LYS A 240 4.40 -1.92 -22.73
CA LYS A 240 5.84 -1.71 -22.69
C LYS A 240 6.48 -2.06 -24.04
N LEU A 241 7.53 -1.31 -24.38
CA LEU A 241 8.40 -1.59 -25.52
C LEU A 241 9.85 -1.67 -25.00
N LEU A 242 10.53 -2.76 -25.34
CA LEU A 242 11.97 -2.91 -25.18
C LEU A 242 12.63 -2.62 -26.51
N PHE A 243 13.60 -1.72 -26.53
CA PHE A 243 14.48 -1.45 -27.66
C PHE A 243 15.92 -1.72 -27.24
N GLN A 244 16.59 -2.66 -27.91
CA GLN A 244 17.95 -3.10 -27.67
C GLN A 244 18.75 -2.99 -28.96
N PRO A 245 19.22 -1.77 -29.33
CA PRO A 245 19.91 -1.54 -30.58
C PRO A 245 21.30 -2.17 -30.63
N THR A 246 21.92 -2.38 -29.47
CA THR A 246 23.22 -3.00 -29.25
C THR A 246 23.19 -3.89 -28.00
N ASP A 247 24.15 -4.76 -27.81
CA ASP A 247 24.28 -5.62 -26.63
C ASP A 247 24.47 -4.81 -25.34
N THR A 248 24.97 -3.57 -25.45
CA THR A 248 25.30 -2.68 -24.31
C THR A 248 24.21 -1.67 -23.98
N LEU A 249 23.20 -1.47 -24.84
CA LEU A 249 22.14 -0.48 -24.63
C LEU A 249 20.77 -1.12 -24.63
N LYS A 250 20.07 -0.98 -23.51
CA LYS A 250 18.66 -1.39 -23.36
C LYS A 250 17.82 -0.15 -23.02
N VAL A 251 16.71 0.04 -23.74
CA VAL A 251 15.77 1.12 -23.49
C VAL A 251 14.38 0.53 -23.31
N VAL A 252 13.71 0.83 -22.22
CA VAL A 252 12.33 0.43 -21.94
C VAL A 252 11.45 1.67 -21.88
N LEU A 253 10.43 1.71 -22.74
CA LEU A 253 9.32 2.68 -22.70
C LEU A 253 8.10 1.98 -22.11
N SER A 254 7.48 2.58 -21.10
CA SER A 254 6.26 2.05 -20.46
C SER A 254 5.19 3.12 -20.38
N GLY A 255 3.93 2.73 -20.62
CA GLY A 255 2.75 3.56 -20.35
C GLY A 255 1.67 2.73 -19.67
N ASP A 256 1.00 3.30 -18.66
CA ASP A 256 -0.07 2.64 -17.93
C ASP A 256 -1.26 3.55 -17.65
N TYR A 257 -2.41 2.92 -17.54
CA TYR A 257 -3.67 3.53 -17.17
C TYR A 257 -4.42 2.63 -16.19
N SER A 258 -5.00 3.22 -15.14
CA SER A 258 -5.91 2.53 -14.23
C SER A 258 -7.08 3.43 -13.88
N PHE A 259 -8.27 2.87 -13.92
CA PHE A 259 -9.51 3.51 -13.49
C PHE A 259 -10.22 2.63 -12.48
N THR A 260 -10.56 3.18 -11.32
CA THR A 260 -11.33 2.49 -10.29
C THR A 260 -12.49 3.38 -9.85
N LYS A 261 -13.67 2.79 -9.71
CA LYS A 261 -14.86 3.42 -9.13
C LYS A 261 -15.56 2.46 -8.20
N GLY A 262 -16.31 2.96 -7.23
CA GLY A 262 -17.07 2.13 -6.31
C GLY A 262 -17.71 2.97 -5.21
N ASN A 263 -18.13 2.30 -4.15
CA ASN A 263 -18.46 2.93 -2.88
C ASN A 263 -17.37 2.58 -1.86
N GLY A 264 -17.21 3.39 -0.82
CA GLY A 264 -16.15 3.25 0.19
C GLY A 264 -16.16 1.88 0.87
N GLY A 265 -15.09 1.54 1.60
CA GLY A 265 -15.03 0.35 2.44
C GLY A 265 -16.08 0.38 3.55
N ALA A 266 -16.31 -0.75 4.21
CA ALA A 266 -17.32 -0.86 5.25
C ALA A 266 -17.14 0.19 6.35
N ILE A 267 -18.15 1.00 6.56
CA ILE A 267 -18.19 2.01 7.60
C ILE A 267 -19.38 1.70 8.51
N GLN A 268 -19.12 1.59 9.80
CA GLN A 268 -20.13 1.43 10.83
C GLN A 268 -19.94 2.44 11.94
N LEU A 269 -21.02 2.82 12.61
CA LEU A 269 -20.95 3.55 13.86
C LEU A 269 -20.64 2.57 14.99
N GLY A 270 -19.55 2.79 15.72
CA GLY A 270 -19.24 2.08 16.96
C GLY A 270 -19.57 2.95 18.17
N ILE A 271 -20.09 2.32 19.23
CA ILE A 271 -20.42 3.01 20.48
C ILE A 271 -19.60 2.38 21.60
N GLY A 272 -18.85 3.22 22.32
CA GLY A 272 -18.09 2.81 23.48
C GLY A 272 -18.96 2.76 24.75
N GLY A 273 -18.84 1.68 25.52
CA GLY A 273 -19.58 1.51 26.77
C GLY A 273 -20.94 0.81 26.66
N ASN A 274 -21.69 0.76 27.75
CA ASN A 274 -23.04 0.15 27.82
C ASN A 274 -24.15 1.13 27.43
N GLN A 275 -23.90 1.97 26.47
CA GLN A 275 -24.75 3.10 26.15
C GLN A 275 -25.81 2.74 25.08
N VAL A 276 -26.98 3.27 25.28
CA VAL A 276 -28.08 3.21 24.31
C VAL A 276 -27.79 4.19 23.19
N ILE A 277 -27.94 3.72 21.93
CA ILE A 277 -27.88 4.59 20.77
C ILE A 277 -28.98 5.65 20.91
N PRO A 278 -28.68 6.95 20.86
CA PRO A 278 -29.72 7.96 20.87
C PRO A 278 -30.69 7.71 19.70
N ALA A 279 -32.01 7.73 19.96
CA ALA A 279 -33.02 7.54 18.91
C ALA A 279 -32.87 8.54 17.73
N THR A 280 -32.19 9.67 17.99
CA THR A 280 -31.85 10.67 16.98
C THR A 280 -30.82 10.18 15.96
N PHE A 281 -30.12 9.06 16.22
CA PHE A 281 -29.15 8.46 15.27
C PHE A 281 -29.80 7.42 14.34
N GLY A 282 -31.10 7.12 14.54
CA GLY A 282 -31.81 6.12 13.78
C GLY A 282 -31.62 4.70 14.29
N ASP A 283 -32.16 3.72 13.57
CA ASP A 283 -32.06 2.31 13.91
C ASP A 283 -30.76 1.71 13.36
N PHE A 284 -30.01 1.01 14.22
CA PHE A 284 -28.82 0.28 13.86
C PHE A 284 -29.04 -1.23 13.94
N SER A 285 -28.53 -1.96 12.96
CA SER A 285 -28.47 -3.41 13.02
C SER A 285 -27.32 -3.86 13.94
N ASP A 286 -27.56 -4.89 14.73
CA ASP A 286 -26.51 -5.57 15.50
C ASP A 286 -25.63 -6.48 14.61
N ASP A 287 -25.99 -6.66 13.34
CA ASP A 287 -25.20 -7.45 12.41
C ASP A 287 -23.90 -6.73 12.04
N LYS A 288 -22.80 -7.43 12.26
CA LYS A 288 -21.43 -6.94 12.01
C LYS A 288 -21.15 -6.62 10.54
N TRP A 289 -21.92 -7.18 9.63
CA TRP A 289 -21.74 -7.03 8.18
C TRP A 289 -22.85 -6.18 7.55
N THR A 290 -23.44 -5.29 8.34
CA THR A 290 -24.46 -4.34 7.88
C THR A 290 -23.98 -2.90 8.08
N ASN A 291 -24.12 -2.09 7.04
CA ASN A 291 -23.92 -0.65 7.10
C ASN A 291 -25.30 0.05 7.05
N ASN A 292 -25.69 0.69 8.14
CA ASN A 292 -26.99 1.38 8.27
C ASN A 292 -26.96 2.82 7.76
N ASP A 293 -25.85 3.29 7.23
CA ASP A 293 -25.72 4.63 6.69
C ASP A 293 -26.66 4.86 5.50
N PHE A 294 -27.28 6.05 5.42
CA PHE A 294 -28.09 6.49 4.29
C PHE A 294 -27.27 7.14 3.17
N VAL A 295 -26.02 7.48 3.46
CA VAL A 295 -25.13 8.16 2.51
C VAL A 295 -24.28 7.16 1.78
N ALA A 296 -24.46 7.06 0.48
CA ALA A 296 -23.49 6.38 -0.35
C ALA A 296 -22.15 7.14 -0.30
N SER A 297 -21.05 6.42 -0.10
CA SER A 297 -19.69 6.98 -0.11
C SER A 297 -18.98 6.64 -1.41
N PRO A 298 -19.42 7.19 -2.57
CA PRO A 298 -18.83 6.86 -3.86
C PRO A 298 -17.44 7.43 -3.99
N TYR A 299 -16.56 6.64 -4.63
CA TYR A 299 -15.25 7.12 -5.03
C TYR A 299 -14.99 6.77 -6.50
N ARG A 300 -14.09 7.53 -7.11
CA ARG A 300 -13.48 7.22 -8.39
C ARG A 300 -12.04 7.71 -8.42
N GLN A 301 -11.18 6.94 -9.06
CA GLN A 301 -9.78 7.28 -9.22
C GLN A 301 -9.31 6.94 -10.64
N ARG A 302 -8.49 7.80 -11.19
CA ARG A 302 -7.76 7.59 -12.45
C ARG A 302 -6.28 7.77 -12.19
N LEU A 303 -5.52 6.71 -12.36
CA LEU A 303 -4.06 6.73 -12.36
C LEU A 303 -3.58 6.56 -13.79
N ARG A 304 -2.60 7.35 -14.20
CA ARG A 304 -1.99 7.26 -15.52
C ARG A 304 -0.57 7.77 -15.47
N GLY A 305 0.27 7.19 -16.28
CA GLY A 305 1.63 7.64 -16.37
C GLY A 305 2.47 6.76 -17.27
N GLY A 306 3.77 6.94 -17.16
CA GLY A 306 4.74 6.16 -17.91
C GLY A 306 6.14 6.51 -17.49
N TYR A 307 7.07 5.75 -18.01
CA TYR A 307 8.49 6.02 -17.82
C TYR A 307 9.29 5.63 -19.05
N LEU A 308 10.45 6.26 -19.17
CA LEU A 308 11.53 5.88 -20.07
C LEU A 308 12.73 5.50 -19.21
N ARG A 309 13.21 4.26 -19.36
CA ARG A 309 14.41 3.76 -18.73
C ARG A 309 15.43 3.41 -19.80
N GLY A 310 16.66 3.87 -19.63
CA GLY A 310 17.81 3.48 -20.43
C GLY A 310 18.89 2.92 -19.54
N ASP A 311 19.40 1.74 -19.87
CA ASP A 311 20.54 1.10 -19.23
C ASP A 311 21.65 0.95 -20.27
N LEU A 312 22.80 1.57 -19.99
CA LEU A 312 23.97 1.56 -20.87
C LEU A 312 25.17 0.98 -20.13
N ASP A 313 25.66 -0.14 -20.61
CA ASP A 313 26.89 -0.77 -20.10
C ASP A 313 28.11 -0.01 -20.63
N LEU A 314 28.87 0.59 -19.74
CA LEU A 314 30.08 1.33 -20.05
C LEU A 314 31.05 1.35 -18.86
N LEU A 315 32.35 1.49 -19.12
CA LEU A 315 33.40 1.63 -18.09
C LEU A 315 33.41 0.52 -17.02
N GLY A 316 32.98 -0.70 -17.40
CA GLY A 316 32.89 -1.83 -16.47
C GLY A 316 31.76 -1.71 -15.46
N GLY A 317 30.70 -1.00 -15.78
CA GLY A 317 29.49 -0.87 -14.99
C GLY A 317 28.30 -0.48 -15.84
N THR A 318 27.17 -0.14 -15.22
CA THR A 318 25.94 0.23 -15.90
C THR A 318 25.51 1.65 -15.53
N LEU A 319 25.34 2.51 -16.52
CA LEU A 319 24.68 3.81 -16.38
C LEU A 319 23.19 3.64 -16.64
N THR A 320 22.37 3.93 -15.64
CA THR A 320 20.92 3.89 -15.71
C THR A 320 20.33 5.29 -15.67
N SER A 321 19.42 5.61 -16.59
CA SER A 321 18.61 6.84 -16.58
C SER A 321 17.13 6.47 -16.55
N ILE A 322 16.36 7.05 -15.62
CA ILE A 322 14.91 6.79 -15.48
C ILE A 322 14.18 8.11 -15.42
N THR A 323 13.36 8.38 -16.44
CA THR A 323 12.45 9.52 -16.51
C THR A 323 11.05 9.05 -16.30
N GLY A 324 10.37 9.48 -15.24
CA GLY A 324 9.00 9.10 -14.91
C GLY A 324 8.05 10.29 -14.92
N TYR A 325 6.81 10.04 -15.38
CA TYR A 325 5.71 11.01 -15.30
C TYR A 325 4.45 10.30 -14.79
N ARG A 326 3.80 10.85 -13.77
CA ARG A 326 2.61 10.29 -13.14
C ARG A 326 1.52 11.33 -12.94
N MET A 327 0.27 10.90 -13.04
CA MET A 327 -0.92 11.70 -12.78
C MET A 327 -1.94 10.89 -11.99
N ASN A 328 -2.58 11.52 -11.01
CA ASN A 328 -3.74 10.99 -10.31
C ASN A 328 -4.87 12.03 -10.32
N ASP A 329 -6.09 11.60 -10.62
CA ASP A 329 -7.35 12.35 -10.44
C ASP A 329 -8.27 11.45 -9.63
N SER A 330 -8.50 11.77 -8.36
CA SER A 330 -9.40 11.04 -7.48
C SER A 330 -10.49 11.94 -6.92
N ARG A 331 -11.68 11.36 -6.77
CA ARG A 331 -12.83 12.00 -6.14
C ARG A 331 -13.50 11.01 -5.22
N ALA A 332 -13.82 11.45 -4.01
CA ALA A 332 -14.52 10.67 -3.03
C ALA A 332 -15.58 11.53 -2.34
N ILE A 333 -16.68 10.91 -1.99
CA ILE A 333 -17.62 11.43 -1.00
C ILE A 333 -17.50 10.51 0.21
N ASN A 334 -17.32 11.09 1.38
CA ASN A 334 -17.23 10.35 2.63
C ASN A 334 -18.28 10.90 3.59
N ASP A 335 -19.09 10.03 4.15
CA ASP A 335 -19.78 10.35 5.39
C ASP A 335 -18.75 10.22 6.53
N ASP A 336 -18.39 11.36 7.10
CA ASP A 336 -17.44 11.39 8.20
C ASP A 336 -18.11 11.14 9.56
N VAL A 337 -19.46 11.14 9.60
CA VAL A 337 -20.28 10.78 10.76
C VAL A 337 -21.42 9.83 10.32
N PRO A 338 -21.13 8.51 10.21
CA PRO A 338 -22.08 7.52 9.70
C PRO A 338 -23.18 7.25 10.75
N VAL A 339 -24.28 7.94 10.63
CA VAL A 339 -25.50 7.76 11.45
C VAL A 339 -26.67 7.33 10.58
N ALA A 340 -27.56 6.49 11.11
CA ALA A 340 -28.71 5.98 10.40
C ALA A 340 -29.83 7.04 10.28
N THR A 341 -29.51 8.24 9.79
CA THR A 341 -30.44 9.34 9.55
C THR A 341 -30.50 9.67 8.07
N GLN A 342 -31.69 10.04 7.57
CA GLN A 342 -31.86 10.41 6.16
C GLN A 342 -31.06 11.67 5.76
N VAL A 343 -30.65 12.47 6.72
CA VAL A 343 -29.85 13.67 6.51
C VAL A 343 -28.46 13.43 7.10
N PRO A 344 -27.40 13.40 6.29
CA PRO A 344 -26.04 13.21 6.80
C PRO A 344 -25.64 14.36 7.72
N VAL A 345 -24.96 14.01 8.82
CA VAL A 345 -24.53 14.97 9.84
C VAL A 345 -23.30 15.75 9.38
N PHE A 346 -22.37 15.03 8.75
CA PHE A 346 -21.12 15.61 8.27
C PHE A 346 -20.56 14.84 7.07
N ASP A 347 -20.72 15.42 5.89
CA ASP A 347 -20.20 14.90 4.65
C ASP A 347 -18.96 15.64 4.22
N ARG A 348 -18.03 14.93 3.60
CA ARG A 348 -16.90 15.52 2.95
C ARG A 348 -16.80 15.05 1.50
N ARG A 349 -16.81 15.99 0.57
CA ARG A 349 -16.44 15.74 -0.83
C ARG A 349 -14.98 16.11 -1.03
N GLN A 350 -14.20 15.16 -1.48
CA GLN A 350 -12.78 15.37 -1.73
C GLN A 350 -12.46 15.20 -3.21
N VAL A 351 -11.69 16.13 -3.76
CA VAL A 351 -11.07 16.02 -5.08
C VAL A 351 -9.57 16.18 -4.90
N VAL A 352 -8.82 15.19 -5.37
CA VAL A 352 -7.35 15.23 -5.37
C VAL A 352 -6.87 15.13 -6.80
N LYS A 353 -5.98 16.03 -7.18
CA LYS A 353 -5.25 15.97 -8.44
C LYS A 353 -3.76 16.09 -8.14
N ASN A 354 -2.97 15.17 -8.65
CA ASN A 354 -1.54 15.31 -8.59
C ASN A 354 -0.89 15.03 -9.95
N ARG A 355 0.26 15.66 -10.16
CA ARG A 355 1.14 15.43 -11.29
C ARG A 355 2.56 15.41 -10.75
N SER A 356 3.35 14.45 -11.19
CA SER A 356 4.76 14.40 -10.81
C SER A 356 5.64 14.03 -11.99
N PHE A 357 6.80 14.64 -12.03
CA PHE A 357 7.90 14.33 -12.92
C PHE A 357 9.11 13.94 -12.09
N THR A 358 9.75 12.83 -12.42
CA THR A 358 10.95 12.32 -11.75
C THR A 358 12.04 12.06 -12.76
N GLN A 359 13.28 12.34 -12.39
CA GLN A 359 14.47 11.97 -13.14
C GLN A 359 15.49 11.38 -12.15
N GLU A 360 15.95 10.16 -12.41
CA GLU A 360 17.07 9.54 -11.73
C GLU A 360 18.15 9.20 -12.76
N VAL A 361 19.41 9.53 -12.45
CA VAL A 361 20.56 9.08 -13.21
C VAL A 361 21.50 8.45 -12.20
N ARG A 362 21.91 7.20 -12.45
CA ARG A 362 22.84 6.48 -11.56
C ARG A 362 23.83 5.64 -12.36
N PHE A 363 25.02 5.49 -11.80
CA PHE A 363 26.05 4.59 -12.28
C PHE A 363 26.34 3.55 -11.20
N ALA A 364 26.26 2.26 -11.57
CA ALA A 364 26.64 1.13 -10.74
C ALA A 364 27.86 0.46 -11.34
N SER A 365 28.96 0.37 -10.58
CA SER A 365 30.16 -0.36 -11.01
C SER A 365 29.87 -1.86 -11.11
N ALA A 366 30.65 -2.60 -11.87
CA ALA A 366 30.61 -4.06 -11.81
C ALA A 366 30.88 -4.58 -10.38
N PRO A 367 30.36 -5.75 -10.03
CA PRO A 367 30.72 -6.45 -8.81
C PRO A 367 32.23 -6.69 -8.72
N GLY A 368 32.80 -6.62 -7.51
CA GLY A 368 34.19 -6.86 -7.26
C GLY A 368 34.58 -6.44 -5.84
N ARG A 369 35.84 -6.59 -5.48
CA ARG A 369 36.33 -6.26 -4.15
C ARG A 369 36.00 -4.82 -3.70
N PHE A 370 35.91 -3.89 -4.65
CA PHE A 370 35.38 -2.55 -4.45
C PHE A 370 34.29 -2.29 -5.49
N SER A 371 33.10 -2.09 -5.03
CA SER A 371 31.94 -1.81 -5.88
C SER A 371 31.16 -0.62 -5.32
N TYR A 372 30.53 0.18 -6.20
CA TYR A 372 29.82 1.38 -5.79
C TYR A 372 28.64 1.70 -6.68
N VAL A 373 27.68 2.44 -6.12
CA VAL A 373 26.60 3.10 -6.84
C VAL A 373 26.65 4.58 -6.50
N VAL A 374 26.55 5.44 -7.51
CA VAL A 374 26.43 6.89 -7.33
C VAL A 374 25.33 7.41 -8.23
N GLY A 375 24.61 8.44 -7.78
CA GLY A 375 23.52 8.97 -8.60
C GLY A 375 23.01 10.32 -8.14
N ALA A 376 22.13 10.87 -8.98
CA ALA A 376 21.38 12.09 -8.74
C ALA A 376 19.90 11.85 -9.01
N TYR A 377 19.05 12.54 -8.24
CA TYR A 377 17.60 12.44 -8.33
C TYR A 377 16.96 13.81 -8.33
N PHE A 378 15.95 13.96 -9.15
CA PHE A 378 15.14 15.16 -9.25
C PHE A 378 13.67 14.82 -9.26
N LEU A 379 12.84 15.60 -8.54
CA LEU A 379 11.38 15.49 -8.49
C LEU A 379 10.76 16.88 -8.59
N LEU A 380 9.75 16.98 -9.45
CA LEU A 380 8.75 18.05 -9.42
C LEU A 380 7.38 17.43 -9.20
N ALA A 381 6.58 17.98 -8.30
CA ALA A 381 5.20 17.55 -8.12
C ALA A 381 4.28 18.72 -7.79
N ASP A 382 3.10 18.68 -8.39
CA ASP A 382 1.98 19.57 -8.09
C ASP A 382 0.86 18.71 -7.49
N VAL A 383 0.38 19.07 -6.32
CA VAL A 383 -0.71 18.39 -5.62
C VAL A 383 -1.79 19.41 -5.29
N SER A 384 -2.99 19.20 -5.81
CA SER A 384 -4.17 20.00 -5.46
C SER A 384 -5.18 19.12 -4.74
N THR A 385 -5.62 19.58 -3.57
CA THR A 385 -6.67 18.93 -2.78
C THR A 385 -7.79 19.91 -2.51
N THR A 386 -9.00 19.61 -2.98
CA THR A 386 -10.21 20.36 -2.66
C THR A 386 -11.08 19.50 -1.75
N ASN A 387 -11.39 20.00 -0.57
CA ASN A 387 -12.36 19.39 0.34
C ASN A 387 -13.55 20.35 0.48
N ILE A 388 -14.76 19.82 0.29
CA ILE A 388 -16.00 20.53 0.54
C ILE A 388 -16.69 19.80 1.69
N PHE A 389 -16.81 20.48 2.81
CA PHE A 389 -17.44 19.95 4.03
C PHE A 389 -18.87 20.45 4.10
N PHE A 390 -19.81 19.52 4.26
CA PHE A 390 -21.22 19.80 4.48
C PHE A 390 -21.54 19.39 5.91
N TYR A 391 -22.14 20.29 6.65
CA TYR A 391 -22.52 20.06 8.04
C TYR A 391 -24.00 20.25 8.23
N SER A 392 -24.67 19.27 8.84
CA SER A 392 -26.07 19.33 9.24
C SER A 392 -26.19 18.94 10.70
N PRO A 393 -26.57 19.85 11.60
CA PRO A 393 -26.70 19.52 13.00
C PRO A 393 -27.84 18.51 13.22
N LEU A 394 -27.61 17.58 14.14
CA LEU A 394 -28.65 16.68 14.61
C LEU A 394 -29.81 17.48 15.26
N PRO A 395 -31.08 17.03 15.12
CA PRO A 395 -32.20 17.59 15.87
C PRO A 395 -31.89 17.56 17.37
N GLY A 396 -32.05 18.69 18.06
CA GLY A 396 -31.73 18.80 19.48
C GLY A 396 -30.29 19.11 19.83
N SER A 397 -29.37 19.21 18.85
CA SER A 397 -28.01 19.70 19.09
C SER A 397 -28.04 21.21 19.39
N ALA A 398 -27.04 21.69 20.17
CA ALA A 398 -26.88 23.12 20.50
C ALA A 398 -26.53 24.02 19.28
N VAL A 399 -26.51 23.46 18.09
CA VAL A 399 -26.19 24.16 16.85
C VAL A 399 -27.42 24.92 16.35
N PRO A 400 -27.31 26.22 16.07
CA PRO A 400 -28.44 27.04 15.64
C PRO A 400 -29.14 26.50 14.40
N ALA A 401 -30.47 26.66 14.34
CA ALA A 401 -31.29 26.23 13.20
C ALA A 401 -30.86 26.88 11.86
N SER A 402 -30.15 28.01 11.90
CA SER A 402 -29.59 28.70 10.74
C SER A 402 -28.44 27.92 10.08
N VAL A 403 -27.88 26.92 10.76
CA VAL A 403 -26.81 26.03 10.24
C VAL A 403 -27.38 24.69 9.77
N ARG A 404 -28.73 24.51 9.77
CA ARG A 404 -29.36 23.28 9.25
C ARG A 404 -29.15 23.20 7.75
N ARG A 405 -28.92 21.99 7.28
CA ARG A 405 -28.70 21.69 5.85
C ARG A 405 -29.83 22.25 4.99
N ASN A 406 -29.56 23.39 4.43
CA ASN A 406 -30.02 23.72 3.09
C ASN A 406 -28.86 23.36 2.18
N PRO A 407 -28.98 22.54 1.14
CA PRO A 407 -27.88 22.20 0.21
C PRO A 407 -27.19 23.44 -0.36
N ASP A 408 -27.84 24.60 -0.28
CA ASP A 408 -27.30 25.88 -0.73
C ASP A 408 -26.62 26.71 0.39
N VAL A 409 -26.63 26.25 1.69
CA VAL A 409 -26.41 27.16 2.80
C VAL A 409 -25.22 26.86 3.71
N THR A 410 -24.66 25.63 3.77
CA THR A 410 -23.59 25.36 4.75
C THR A 410 -22.49 24.48 4.19
N ASN A 411 -21.67 25.04 3.32
CA ASN A 411 -20.45 24.34 2.91
C ASN A 411 -19.21 25.20 3.21
N ILE A 412 -18.19 24.54 3.70
CA ILE A 412 -16.83 25.11 3.74
C ILE A 412 -16.05 24.43 2.64
N THR A 413 -15.62 25.21 1.67
CA THR A 413 -14.69 24.75 0.64
C THR A 413 -13.28 25.09 1.07
N ARG A 414 -12.40 24.09 1.06
CA ARG A 414 -10.97 24.21 1.36
C ARG A 414 -10.17 23.73 0.17
N VAL A 415 -9.42 24.61 -0.45
CA VAL A 415 -8.49 24.33 -1.54
C VAL A 415 -7.07 24.43 -1.01
N GLN A 416 -6.27 23.42 -1.26
CA GLN A 416 -4.85 23.37 -0.91
C GLN A 416 -4.08 23.03 -2.19
N GLU A 417 -3.19 23.92 -2.61
CA GLU A 417 -2.29 23.71 -3.74
C GLU A 417 -0.85 23.62 -3.23
N GLY A 418 -0.23 22.46 -3.40
CA GLY A 418 1.13 22.17 -2.99
C GLY A 418 2.05 22.01 -4.19
N ASN A 419 3.19 22.71 -4.19
CA ASN A 419 4.28 22.44 -5.10
C ASN A 419 5.45 21.82 -4.34
N VAL A 420 6.01 20.76 -4.88
CA VAL A 420 7.16 20.05 -4.32
C VAL A 420 8.28 20.02 -5.34
N ARG A 421 9.48 20.45 -4.93
CA ARG A 421 10.71 20.30 -5.70
C ARG A 421 11.75 19.63 -4.81
N SER A 422 12.26 18.48 -5.25
CA SER A 422 13.30 17.73 -4.55
C SER A 422 14.50 17.55 -5.45
N LEU A 423 15.71 17.79 -4.90
CA LEU A 423 16.98 17.50 -5.54
C LEU A 423 17.83 16.70 -4.58
N ALA A 424 18.48 15.65 -5.08
CA ALA A 424 19.36 14.86 -4.24
C ALA A 424 20.54 14.29 -5.02
N VAL A 425 21.65 14.08 -4.30
CA VAL A 425 22.79 13.29 -4.73
C VAL A 425 23.03 12.18 -3.71
N PHE A 426 23.40 11.01 -4.18
CA PHE A 426 23.60 9.85 -3.32
C PHE A 426 24.74 8.96 -3.82
N GLY A 427 25.29 8.19 -2.92
CA GLY A 427 26.25 7.15 -3.25
C GLY A 427 26.38 6.15 -2.13
N GLU A 428 26.76 4.94 -2.51
CA GLU A 428 27.05 3.85 -1.60
C GLU A 428 28.16 2.99 -2.19
N ALA A 429 29.10 2.60 -1.36
CA ALA A 429 30.22 1.76 -1.73
C ALA A 429 30.31 0.54 -0.83
N THR A 430 30.66 -0.59 -1.42
CA THR A 430 30.96 -1.85 -0.74
C THR A 430 32.44 -2.16 -0.92
N PHE A 431 33.14 -2.47 0.18
CA PHE A 431 34.50 -2.91 0.18
C PHE A 431 34.63 -4.26 0.88
N GLU A 432 35.04 -5.27 0.14
CA GLU A 432 35.33 -6.61 0.66
C GLU A 432 36.71 -6.60 1.30
N ILE A 433 36.75 -6.63 2.64
CA ILE A 433 38.02 -6.70 3.42
C ILE A 433 38.67 -8.07 3.20
N THR A 434 37.81 -9.11 3.28
CA THR A 434 38.14 -10.50 2.97
C THR A 434 36.99 -11.12 2.19
N ASP A 435 37.13 -12.33 1.70
CA ASP A 435 36.05 -13.08 1.03
C ASP A 435 34.83 -13.31 1.94
N LYS A 436 34.94 -13.11 3.26
CA LYS A 436 33.88 -13.32 4.24
C LYS A 436 33.43 -12.04 4.95
N LEU A 437 34.13 -10.95 4.78
CA LEU A 437 33.88 -9.72 5.53
C LEU A 437 33.90 -8.52 4.60
N ALA A 438 32.77 -7.81 4.55
CA ALA A 438 32.64 -6.59 3.77
C ALA A 438 32.05 -5.44 4.61
N ILE A 439 32.44 -4.22 4.26
CA ILE A 439 31.87 -2.97 4.79
C ILE A 439 31.10 -2.29 3.66
N VAL A 440 29.88 -1.84 3.98
CA VAL A 440 29.06 -0.98 3.12
C VAL A 440 28.95 0.39 3.77
N ALA A 441 29.26 1.45 3.04
CA ALA A 441 29.10 2.81 3.51
C ALA A 441 28.45 3.67 2.42
N GLY A 442 27.40 4.38 2.80
CA GLY A 442 26.67 5.21 1.87
C GLY A 442 26.09 6.47 2.52
N GLY A 443 25.67 7.39 1.68
CA GLY A 443 25.03 8.61 2.11
C GLY A 443 24.25 9.29 0.99
N ARG A 444 23.23 10.04 1.39
CA ARG A 444 22.45 10.88 0.48
C ARG A 444 22.25 12.24 1.10
N TYR A 445 22.42 13.26 0.30
CA TYR A 445 22.01 14.62 0.63
C TYR A 445 20.79 14.97 -0.21
N THR A 446 19.70 15.40 0.46
CA THR A 446 18.44 15.77 -0.18
C THR A 446 18.06 17.18 0.23
N SER A 447 17.62 17.99 -0.73
CA SER A 447 17.04 19.32 -0.53
C SER A 447 15.63 19.33 -1.07
N ASP A 448 14.64 19.48 -0.18
CA ASP A 448 13.21 19.49 -0.49
C ASP A 448 12.65 20.89 -0.26
N ARG A 449 12.17 21.53 -1.32
CA ARG A 449 11.43 22.77 -1.24
C ARG A 449 9.96 22.49 -1.46
N LYS A 450 9.12 22.91 -0.52
CA LYS A 450 7.65 22.87 -0.67
C LYS A 450 7.07 24.26 -0.55
N LYS A 451 6.01 24.49 -1.33
CA LYS A 451 5.14 25.66 -1.21
C LYS A 451 3.71 25.18 -1.00
N ILE A 452 2.91 25.97 -0.34
CA ILE A 452 1.47 25.78 -0.18
C ILE A 452 0.77 27.10 -0.45
N ASP A 453 -0.30 27.02 -1.26
CA ASP A 453 -1.31 28.05 -1.37
C ASP A 453 -2.61 27.47 -0.80
N TYR A 454 -3.20 28.17 0.12
CA TYR A 454 -4.36 27.73 0.86
C TYR A 454 -5.47 28.75 0.74
N HIS A 455 -6.66 28.28 0.36
CA HIS A 455 -7.87 29.08 0.32
C HIS A 455 -9.02 28.30 0.93
N ALA A 456 -9.63 28.84 1.97
CA ALA A 456 -10.86 28.31 2.54
C ALA A 456 -11.94 29.38 2.57
N TYR A 457 -13.14 29.04 2.15
CA TYR A 457 -14.27 29.96 2.11
C TYR A 457 -15.59 29.24 2.35
N SER A 458 -16.58 29.97 2.84
CA SER A 458 -17.97 29.51 2.93
C SER A 458 -18.84 30.25 1.93
N THR A 459 -19.77 29.55 1.32
CA THR A 459 -20.76 30.18 0.41
C THR A 459 -21.93 30.81 1.14
N THR A 460 -21.90 30.82 2.47
CA THR A 460 -22.97 31.30 3.32
C THR A 460 -22.51 32.32 4.34
N ASP A 461 -23.42 33.21 4.75
CA ASP A 461 -23.23 34.16 5.85
C ASP A 461 -23.08 33.50 7.23
N ALA A 462 -22.91 32.20 7.30
CA ALA A 462 -22.65 31.44 8.52
C ALA A 462 -21.22 31.72 9.03
N GLY A 463 -21.01 32.91 9.55
CA GLY A 463 -19.73 33.40 10.03
C GLY A 463 -19.12 32.64 11.19
N ALA A 464 -19.76 31.65 11.74
CA ALA A 464 -19.20 30.77 12.76
C ALA A 464 -19.93 29.44 12.74
N ILE A 465 -19.28 28.38 12.31
CA ILE A 465 -19.71 27.02 12.68
C ILE A 465 -19.14 26.79 14.08
N PRO A 466 -19.98 26.69 15.13
CA PRO A 466 -19.52 26.41 16.48
C PRO A 466 -18.68 25.11 16.46
N GLY A 467 -17.50 25.15 17.04
CA GLY A 467 -16.54 24.03 17.05
C GLY A 467 -15.48 24.09 15.96
N PHE A 468 -15.73 24.72 14.80
CA PHE A 468 -14.73 24.85 13.74
C PHE A 468 -13.97 26.17 13.73
N GLY A 469 -14.49 27.22 14.39
CA GLY A 469 -13.85 28.52 14.51
C GLY A 469 -13.48 29.16 13.16
N PHE A 470 -14.33 28.95 12.13
CA PHE A 470 -14.08 29.42 10.77
C PHE A 470 -14.42 30.93 10.65
N PRO A 471 -13.47 31.78 10.21
CA PRO A 471 -13.67 33.24 10.18
C PRO A 471 -14.38 33.76 8.90
N GLY A 472 -14.95 32.88 8.07
CA GLY A 472 -15.61 33.22 6.82
C GLY A 472 -14.77 32.99 5.56
N GLU A 473 -13.62 33.61 5.47
CA GLU A 473 -12.67 33.39 4.38
C GLU A 473 -11.21 33.46 4.87
N VAL A 474 -10.36 32.56 4.39
CA VAL A 474 -8.95 32.47 4.75
C VAL A 474 -8.09 32.27 3.50
N PHE A 475 -7.16 33.17 3.27
CA PHE A 475 -6.07 33.00 2.32
C PHE A 475 -4.75 32.91 3.06
N ALA A 476 -3.91 31.95 2.67
CA ALA A 476 -2.57 31.85 3.20
C ALA A 476 -1.63 31.22 2.17
N SER A 477 -0.40 31.70 2.11
CA SER A 477 0.67 31.13 1.28
C SER A 477 1.91 30.93 2.11
N GLY A 478 2.64 29.84 1.86
CA GLY A 478 3.87 29.55 2.58
C GLY A 478 4.86 28.77 1.72
N GLY A 479 6.12 28.84 2.11
CA GLY A 479 7.17 28.08 1.44
C GLY A 479 8.37 27.87 2.36
N LYS A 480 8.92 26.66 2.36
CA LYS A 480 10.12 26.31 3.14
C LYS A 480 10.95 25.27 2.40
N THR A 481 12.25 25.31 2.67
CA THR A 481 13.20 24.29 2.22
C THR A 481 13.70 23.50 3.42
N TRP A 482 13.71 22.19 3.30
CA TRP A 482 14.28 21.30 4.29
C TRP A 482 15.41 20.49 3.66
N ASN A 483 16.49 20.34 4.39
CA ASN A 483 17.66 19.58 3.98
C ASN A 483 17.86 18.39 4.90
N ALA A 484 18.29 17.27 4.34
CA ALA A 484 18.58 16.06 5.09
C ALA A 484 19.80 15.33 4.55
N PHE A 485 20.62 14.82 5.47
CA PHE A 485 21.68 13.87 5.17
C PHE A 485 21.33 12.52 5.81
N THR A 486 21.25 11.47 4.99
CA THR A 486 20.85 10.12 5.41
C THR A 486 21.97 9.13 5.13
N PRO A 487 22.88 8.90 6.12
CA PRO A 487 23.93 7.90 6.03
C PRO A 487 23.42 6.48 6.26
N ARG A 488 24.14 5.49 5.71
CA ARG A 488 24.06 4.05 6.02
C ARG A 488 25.46 3.49 6.19
N PHE A 489 25.63 2.66 7.23
CA PHE A 489 26.84 1.89 7.47
C PHE A 489 26.43 0.46 7.79
N THR A 490 27.04 -0.50 7.10
CA THR A 490 26.74 -1.91 7.29
C THR A 490 28.03 -2.71 7.33
N LEU A 491 28.11 -3.64 8.27
CA LEU A 491 29.10 -4.71 8.31
C LEU A 491 28.40 -5.99 7.85
N LYS A 492 28.93 -6.64 6.80
CA LYS A 492 28.48 -7.94 6.29
C LYS A 492 29.51 -8.99 6.68
N PHE A 493 29.04 -10.15 7.16
CA PHE A 493 29.87 -11.27 7.50
C PHE A 493 29.26 -12.57 6.99
N GLU A 494 29.98 -13.29 6.13
CA GLU A 494 29.60 -14.55 5.52
C GLU A 494 30.47 -15.68 6.09
N PRO A 495 30.16 -16.24 7.29
CA PRO A 495 31.00 -17.24 7.93
C PRO A 495 31.15 -18.53 7.12
N MET A 496 30.09 -18.87 6.37
CA MET A 496 30.03 -20.02 5.48
C MET A 496 29.09 -19.74 4.32
N ASP A 497 29.15 -20.55 3.29
CA ASP A 497 28.26 -20.45 2.12
C ASP A 497 26.78 -20.44 2.57
N LYS A 498 25.99 -19.58 1.92
CA LYS A 498 24.54 -19.44 2.17
C LYS A 498 24.16 -18.94 3.56
N VAL A 499 25.09 -18.37 4.33
CA VAL A 499 24.82 -17.69 5.60
C VAL A 499 25.38 -16.28 5.56
N ASN A 500 24.52 -15.29 5.57
CA ASN A 500 24.88 -13.88 5.59
C ASN A 500 24.41 -13.26 6.92
N MET A 501 25.33 -12.74 7.70
CA MET A 501 25.07 -11.98 8.93
C MET A 501 25.39 -10.51 8.68
N TYR A 502 24.64 -9.63 9.29
CA TYR A 502 24.88 -8.19 9.13
C TYR A 502 24.59 -7.39 10.39
N ALA A 503 25.24 -6.24 10.47
CA ALA A 503 24.91 -5.18 11.42
C ALA A 503 24.84 -3.85 10.66
N THR A 504 23.68 -3.19 10.74
CA THR A 504 23.38 -1.98 9.98
C THR A 504 22.98 -0.83 10.88
N TYR A 505 23.57 0.34 10.63
CA TYR A 505 23.09 1.63 11.08
C TYR A 505 22.58 2.41 9.88
N ALA A 506 21.33 2.90 9.95
CA ALA A 506 20.72 3.65 8.86
C ALA A 506 19.90 4.83 9.39
N LYS A 507 19.93 5.94 8.65
CA LYS A 507 19.01 7.06 8.82
C LYS A 507 18.02 7.17 7.68
N GLY A 508 16.81 7.59 8.02
CA GLY A 508 15.78 7.98 7.06
C GLY A 508 15.15 9.30 7.46
N PHE A 509 14.51 9.95 6.53
CA PHE A 509 13.72 11.13 6.83
C PHE A 509 12.42 11.15 6.03
N LYS A 510 11.41 11.80 6.60
CA LYS A 510 10.22 12.24 5.88
C LYS A 510 10.24 13.75 5.85
N SER A 511 10.04 14.32 4.67
CA SER A 511 10.12 15.76 4.48
C SER A 511 9.17 16.51 5.42
N GLY A 512 9.54 17.71 5.79
CA GLY A 512 8.61 18.63 6.42
C GLY A 512 7.44 18.97 5.51
N GLY A 513 6.46 19.62 6.04
CA GLY A 513 5.26 20.09 5.33
C GLY A 513 4.66 21.27 6.06
N PHE A 514 3.37 21.49 5.87
CA PHE A 514 2.66 22.57 6.53
C PHE A 514 1.52 21.99 7.36
N VAL A 515 1.28 22.62 8.52
CA VAL A 515 0.23 22.20 9.45
C VAL A 515 -1.12 22.31 8.75
N ASP A 516 -1.90 21.24 8.77
CA ASP A 516 -3.32 21.28 8.47
C ASP A 516 -4.06 21.74 9.74
N ASN A 517 -3.89 23.01 10.10
CA ASN A 517 -4.63 23.60 11.19
C ASN A 517 -5.81 24.35 10.60
N ALA A 518 -6.95 23.65 10.59
CA ALA A 518 -8.17 24.15 10.01
C ALA A 518 -8.37 25.63 10.33
N TYR A 519 -8.16 26.48 9.35
CA TYR A 519 -8.50 27.91 9.32
C TYR A 519 -7.65 28.87 10.16
N ARG A 520 -6.78 28.42 11.09
CA ARG A 520 -6.06 29.35 11.98
C ARG A 520 -4.68 29.75 11.49
N ASN A 521 -3.85 28.79 11.08
CA ASN A 521 -2.50 29.01 10.54
C ASN A 521 -2.05 27.87 9.63
N PRO A 522 -2.65 27.72 8.43
CA PRO A 522 -2.41 26.56 7.54
C PRO A 522 -1.00 26.51 6.92
N THR A 523 -0.17 27.52 7.18
CA THR A 523 1.17 27.66 6.62
C THR A 523 2.30 27.51 7.65
N ILE A 524 1.99 27.13 8.89
CA ILE A 524 3.01 26.83 9.90
C ILE A 524 3.81 25.59 9.43
N PRO A 525 5.14 25.69 9.31
CA PRO A 525 5.95 24.57 8.89
C PRO A 525 6.05 23.49 9.97
N LEU A 526 5.86 22.24 9.59
CA LEU A 526 6.19 21.07 10.41
C LEU A 526 7.65 20.65 10.16
N GLU A 527 8.33 20.26 11.22
CA GLU A 527 9.68 19.75 11.13
C GLU A 527 9.71 18.35 10.48
N PRO A 528 10.79 18.01 9.77
CA PRO A 528 10.96 16.70 9.15
C PRO A 528 11.03 15.59 10.20
N GLU A 529 10.39 14.45 9.92
CA GLU A 529 10.66 13.25 10.69
C GLU A 529 12.08 12.75 10.41
N LYS A 530 12.77 12.33 11.46
CA LYS A 530 14.13 11.76 11.37
C LYS A 530 14.16 10.43 12.10
N ALA A 531 14.37 9.35 11.36
CA ALA A 531 14.54 8.02 11.93
C ALA A 531 16.00 7.63 12.01
N GLU A 532 16.36 6.99 13.10
CA GLU A 532 17.63 6.30 13.33
C GLU A 532 17.33 4.85 13.65
N ASN A 533 17.94 3.92 12.93
CA ASN A 533 17.77 2.49 13.10
C ASN A 533 19.10 1.80 13.32
N TYR A 534 19.13 0.91 14.30
CA TYR A 534 20.18 -0.08 14.53
C TYR A 534 19.56 -1.45 14.34
N GLU A 535 20.16 -2.25 13.48
CA GLU A 535 19.66 -3.57 13.13
C GLU A 535 20.79 -4.58 13.05
N ILE A 536 20.57 -5.75 13.60
CA ILE A 536 21.44 -6.92 13.40
C ILE A 536 20.56 -8.04 12.84
N GLY A 537 21.09 -8.82 11.93
CA GLY A 537 20.33 -9.92 11.35
C GLY A 537 21.19 -11.02 10.77
N ALA A 538 20.54 -12.12 10.46
CA ALA A 538 21.11 -13.26 9.79
C ALA A 538 20.13 -13.77 8.74
N LYS A 539 20.62 -14.11 7.57
CA LYS A 539 19.88 -14.73 6.47
C LYS A 539 20.61 -15.99 6.07
N SER A 540 19.91 -17.11 6.05
CA SER A 540 20.55 -18.40 5.89
C SER A 540 19.71 -19.38 5.11
N ARG A 541 20.38 -20.25 4.36
CA ARG A 541 19.83 -21.46 3.75
C ARG A 541 20.59 -22.66 4.27
N LEU A 542 19.91 -23.49 5.00
CA LEU A 542 20.48 -24.57 5.78
C LEU A 542 19.94 -25.93 5.34
N PHE A 543 20.59 -27.02 5.78
CA PHE A 543 20.16 -28.41 5.61
C PHE A 543 19.87 -28.76 4.14
N ASP A 544 20.84 -28.56 3.27
CA ASP A 544 20.72 -28.86 1.81
C ASP A 544 19.53 -28.17 1.16
N ASN A 545 19.35 -26.87 1.46
CA ASN A 545 18.27 -26.00 0.96
C ASN A 545 16.86 -26.35 1.51
N ARG A 546 16.77 -27.12 2.61
CA ARG A 546 15.47 -27.44 3.21
C ARG A 546 14.94 -26.40 4.17
N LEU A 547 15.78 -25.50 4.66
CA LEU A 547 15.39 -24.41 5.57
C LEU A 547 15.97 -23.09 5.10
N ASP A 548 15.11 -22.17 4.67
CA ASP A 548 15.44 -20.74 4.59
C ASP A 548 15.00 -20.08 5.89
N LEU A 549 15.91 -19.34 6.53
CA LEU A 549 15.65 -18.68 7.80
C LEU A 549 16.28 -17.29 7.83
N ASN A 550 15.44 -16.26 7.97
CA ASN A 550 15.83 -14.87 8.14
C ASN A 550 15.41 -14.39 9.52
N ILE A 551 16.33 -13.76 10.24
CA ILE A 551 16.09 -13.16 11.54
C ILE A 551 16.65 -11.75 11.54
N ALA A 552 15.86 -10.78 12.01
CA ALA A 552 16.30 -9.42 12.24
C ALA A 552 15.86 -8.93 13.61
N LEU A 553 16.78 -8.33 14.35
CA LEU A 553 16.54 -7.59 15.59
C LEU A 553 16.83 -6.11 15.33
N PHE A 554 15.91 -5.25 15.70
CA PHE A 554 16.07 -3.82 15.45
C PHE A 554 15.67 -2.95 16.64
N ARG A 555 16.24 -1.74 16.64
CA ARG A 555 15.81 -0.62 17.47
C ARG A 555 15.79 0.65 16.65
N GLN A 556 14.61 1.24 16.52
CA GLN A 556 14.37 2.46 15.75
C GLN A 556 13.85 3.59 16.66
N THR A 557 14.35 4.80 16.44
CA THR A 557 13.83 6.02 17.04
C THR A 557 13.46 6.99 15.94
N THR A 558 12.19 7.43 15.92
CA THR A 558 11.68 8.45 14.98
C THR A 558 11.40 9.72 15.76
N LYS A 559 12.22 10.74 15.55
CA LYS A 559 12.05 12.09 16.13
C LYS A 559 11.21 12.95 15.19
N ASN A 560 10.50 13.92 15.76
CA ASN A 560 9.60 14.82 15.07
C ASN A 560 8.54 14.08 14.25
N LEU A 561 8.08 12.91 14.74
CA LEU A 561 6.99 12.17 14.13
C LEU A 561 5.82 13.13 13.87
N GLN A 562 5.42 13.28 12.62
CA GLN A 562 4.30 14.14 12.25
C GLN A 562 3.01 13.39 12.53
N ASN A 563 2.27 13.86 13.49
CA ASN A 563 1.04 13.23 13.94
C ASN A 563 -0.17 14.11 13.66
N PHE A 564 -1.36 13.47 13.54
CA PHE A 564 -2.62 14.13 13.27
C PHE A 564 -3.60 13.85 14.40
N SER A 565 -4.33 14.87 14.80
CA SER A 565 -5.41 14.78 15.77
C SER A 565 -6.64 15.54 15.27
N GLY A 566 -7.81 14.99 15.55
CA GLY A 566 -9.11 15.64 15.44
C GLY A 566 -9.70 16.04 16.79
N ALA A 567 -8.91 15.94 17.85
CA ALA A 567 -9.36 16.25 19.20
C ALA A 567 -9.84 17.71 19.31
N GLY A 568 -10.90 17.92 20.08
CA GLY A 568 -11.54 19.22 20.21
C GLY A 568 -12.30 19.68 18.96
N GLY A 569 -12.58 18.78 18.01
CA GLY A 569 -13.29 19.09 16.77
C GLY A 569 -12.47 19.86 15.74
N ILE A 570 -11.17 20.07 15.98
CA ILE A 570 -10.26 20.80 15.10
C ILE A 570 -9.19 19.85 14.60
N ALA A 571 -9.20 19.57 13.30
CA ALA A 571 -8.15 18.81 12.64
C ALA A 571 -6.82 19.61 12.69
N HIS A 572 -5.77 19.03 13.26
CA HIS A 572 -4.46 19.68 13.34
C HIS A 572 -3.33 18.64 13.37
N THR A 573 -2.11 19.13 13.11
CA THR A 573 -0.92 18.31 13.10
C THR A 573 0.12 18.83 14.08
N TYR A 574 0.89 17.93 14.68
CA TYR A 574 1.95 18.24 15.64
C TYR A 574 3.06 17.19 15.60
N ASN A 575 4.19 17.49 16.24
CA ASN A 575 5.33 16.60 16.24
C ASN A 575 5.46 15.80 17.55
N GLY A 576 5.94 14.58 17.46
CA GLY A 576 6.21 13.69 18.58
C GLY A 576 7.50 12.89 18.41
N THR A 577 7.73 11.93 19.30
CA THR A 577 8.85 10.99 19.23
C THR A 577 8.37 9.58 19.50
N LEU A 578 8.66 8.67 18.57
CA LEU A 578 8.34 7.25 18.64
C LEU A 578 9.63 6.44 18.83
N LYS A 579 9.62 5.48 19.76
CA LYS A 579 10.67 4.46 19.88
C LYS A 579 10.06 3.09 19.67
N MET A 580 10.67 2.32 18.76
CA MET A 580 10.28 0.95 18.44
C MET A 580 11.47 0.02 18.57
N LYS A 581 11.23 -1.21 19.02
CA LYS A 581 12.16 -2.34 18.94
C LYS A 581 11.40 -3.59 18.56
N GLY A 582 12.04 -4.53 17.93
CA GLY A 582 11.35 -5.74 17.51
C GLY A 582 12.25 -6.84 17.04
N LEU A 583 11.62 -7.99 16.88
CA LEU A 583 12.14 -9.20 16.27
C LEU A 583 11.28 -9.51 15.03
N GLU A 584 11.92 -9.78 13.91
CA GLU A 584 11.30 -10.26 12.68
C GLU A 584 11.93 -11.61 12.33
N VAL A 585 11.10 -12.62 12.08
CA VAL A 585 11.53 -13.97 11.68
C VAL A 585 10.73 -14.38 10.47
N GLU A 586 11.42 -14.82 9.42
CA GLU A 586 10.81 -15.38 8.22
C GLU A 586 11.44 -16.74 7.95
N SER A 587 10.62 -17.74 7.68
CA SER A 587 11.11 -19.08 7.38
C SER A 587 10.28 -19.79 6.33
N VAL A 588 10.98 -20.52 5.47
CA VAL A 588 10.41 -21.50 4.55
C VAL A 588 11.10 -22.83 4.81
N ILE A 589 10.31 -23.86 5.09
CA ILE A 589 10.78 -25.20 5.43
C ILE A 589 10.28 -26.18 4.38
N ARG A 590 11.16 -26.98 3.79
CA ARG A 590 10.85 -28.07 2.85
C ARG A 590 11.36 -29.40 3.42
N PRO A 591 10.57 -30.05 4.26
CA PRO A 591 10.96 -31.34 4.84
C PRO A 591 11.18 -32.40 3.76
N VAL A 592 10.35 -32.35 2.73
CA VAL A 592 10.41 -33.13 1.49
C VAL A 592 10.16 -32.19 0.31
N GLU A 593 10.54 -32.58 -0.92
CA GLU A 593 10.49 -31.74 -2.11
C GLU A 593 9.09 -31.15 -2.38
N ASP A 594 8.05 -31.95 -2.21
CA ASP A 594 6.66 -31.57 -2.52
C ASP A 594 5.94 -30.84 -1.36
N LEU A 595 6.55 -30.69 -0.17
CA LEU A 595 5.93 -30.03 0.99
C LEU A 595 6.66 -28.75 1.36
N ARG A 596 5.96 -27.63 1.23
CA ARG A 596 6.42 -26.31 1.65
C ARG A 596 5.64 -25.84 2.86
N LEU A 597 6.34 -25.56 3.95
CA LEU A 597 5.81 -24.92 5.15
C LEU A 597 6.38 -23.50 5.24
N THR A 598 5.55 -22.53 5.63
CA THR A 598 5.97 -21.15 5.88
C THR A 598 5.63 -20.75 7.30
N ALA A 599 6.53 -20.06 7.99
CA ALA A 599 6.27 -19.51 9.30
C ALA A 599 6.98 -18.17 9.46
N ASN A 600 6.18 -17.11 9.49
CA ASN A 600 6.66 -15.75 9.63
C ASN A 600 6.12 -15.17 10.94
N TYR A 601 6.98 -14.51 11.71
CA TYR A 601 6.62 -13.92 13.00
C TYR A 601 7.25 -12.54 13.17
N THR A 602 6.47 -11.62 13.69
CA THR A 602 6.94 -10.29 14.07
C THR A 602 6.49 -9.94 15.47
N HIS A 603 7.44 -9.54 16.31
CA HIS A 603 7.21 -9.00 17.65
C HIS A 603 7.63 -7.54 17.68
N LEU A 604 6.70 -6.62 17.99
CA LEU A 604 6.93 -5.19 18.05
C LEU A 604 6.63 -4.66 19.45
N VAL A 605 7.56 -3.94 20.01
CA VAL A 605 7.36 -3.20 21.25
C VAL A 605 7.76 -1.75 21.04
N GLY A 606 6.81 -0.83 21.23
CA GLY A 606 7.12 0.57 21.08
C GLY A 606 6.00 1.48 21.55
N ASN A 607 6.40 2.67 21.96
CA ASN A 607 5.52 3.69 22.48
C ASN A 607 6.02 5.07 22.09
N TYR A 608 5.13 6.02 22.17
CA TYR A 608 5.48 7.44 22.08
C TYR A 608 6.24 7.84 23.34
N THR A 609 7.49 8.29 23.20
CA THR A 609 8.28 8.80 24.34
C THR A 609 8.06 10.29 24.60
N SER A 610 7.50 10.99 23.61
CA SER A 610 7.05 12.37 23.72
C SER A 610 5.96 12.58 22.67
N LEU A 611 4.73 12.77 23.10
CA LEU A 611 3.61 13.05 22.21
C LEU A 611 2.57 13.90 22.95
N ARG A 612 2.77 15.23 22.89
CA ARG A 612 1.85 16.19 23.50
C ARG A 612 1.12 16.95 22.42
N ASP A 613 -0.20 16.91 22.48
CA ASP A 613 -1.07 17.69 21.62
C ASP A 613 -1.15 19.14 22.17
N PRO A 614 -0.60 20.13 21.45
CA PRO A 614 -0.53 21.48 21.96
C PRO A 614 -1.87 22.22 21.92
N LEU A 615 -2.83 21.75 21.10
CA LEU A 615 -4.11 22.43 20.93
C LEU A 615 -5.08 22.11 22.08
N VAL A 616 -5.15 20.83 22.44
CA VAL A 616 -6.04 20.36 23.52
C VAL A 616 -5.29 20.12 24.84
N ASN A 617 -3.98 20.36 24.86
CA ASN A 617 -3.08 20.21 26.01
C ASN A 617 -3.10 18.81 26.64
N LEU A 618 -3.28 17.77 25.80
CA LEU A 618 -3.24 16.37 26.23
C LEU A 618 -1.85 15.78 25.97
N ASP A 619 -1.40 14.96 26.89
CA ASP A 619 -0.14 14.21 26.77
C ASP A 619 -0.42 12.72 26.55
N TYR A 620 -0.06 12.22 25.36
CA TYR A 620 -0.19 10.84 24.95
C TYR A 620 1.12 10.05 25.08
N SER A 621 2.13 10.63 25.73
CA SER A 621 3.40 9.95 25.98
C SER A 621 3.17 8.68 26.81
N GLY A 622 3.86 7.60 26.45
CA GLY A 622 3.67 6.27 27.05
C GLY A 622 2.68 5.40 26.29
N ASN A 623 1.79 5.95 25.47
CA ASN A 623 0.85 5.15 24.68
C ASN A 623 1.55 4.32 23.60
N PRO A 624 1.00 3.15 23.23
CA PRO A 624 1.54 2.30 22.18
C PRO A 624 1.43 2.98 20.81
N ALA A 625 2.34 2.60 19.91
CA ALA A 625 2.31 3.05 18.52
C ALA A 625 1.03 2.58 17.81
N LYS A 626 0.44 3.48 17.01
CA LYS A 626 -0.73 3.16 16.18
C LYS A 626 -0.38 2.13 15.11
N PHE A 627 -1.34 1.27 14.75
CA PHE A 627 -1.25 0.27 13.68
C PHE A 627 -0.03 -0.67 13.79
N ALA A 628 0.46 -0.88 15.00
CA ALA A 628 1.59 -1.74 15.31
C ALA A 628 1.15 -2.86 16.26
N PRO A 629 0.61 -3.98 15.77
CA PRO A 629 0.28 -5.12 16.62
C PRO A 629 1.55 -5.62 17.32
N ARG A 630 1.45 -5.92 18.60
CA ARG A 630 2.61 -6.38 19.38
C ARG A 630 3.15 -7.70 18.84
N ASP A 631 2.26 -8.63 18.54
CA ASP A 631 2.60 -9.93 17.98
C ASP A 631 1.75 -10.18 16.74
N SER A 632 2.37 -10.61 15.67
CA SER A 632 1.72 -11.06 14.46
C SER A 632 2.47 -12.24 13.86
N PHE A 633 1.74 -13.21 13.32
CA PHE A 633 2.35 -14.32 12.61
C PHE A 633 1.48 -14.79 11.45
N THR A 634 2.13 -15.39 10.47
CA THR A 634 1.52 -16.12 9.37
C THR A 634 2.16 -17.49 9.33
N VAL A 635 1.35 -18.54 9.37
CA VAL A 635 1.79 -19.92 9.14
C VAL A 635 1.04 -20.49 7.96
N GLY A 636 1.73 -21.21 7.10
CA GLY A 636 1.15 -21.78 5.89
C GLY A 636 1.75 -23.14 5.55
N ALA A 637 0.99 -23.93 4.81
CA ALA A 637 1.42 -25.21 4.24
C ALA A 637 0.89 -25.34 2.81
N ALA A 638 1.73 -25.85 1.91
CA ALA A 638 1.38 -26.24 0.57
C ALA A 638 2.01 -27.61 0.25
N TYR A 639 1.24 -28.50 -0.33
CA TYR A 639 1.70 -29.82 -0.78
C TYR A 639 1.39 -30.04 -2.26
N THR A 640 2.40 -30.35 -3.07
CA THR A 640 2.24 -30.55 -4.51
C THR A 640 2.19 -32.04 -4.82
N GLY A 641 0.98 -32.61 -4.92
CA GLY A 641 0.76 -33.99 -5.30
C GLY A 641 0.82 -34.18 -6.82
N ARG A 642 1.63 -35.13 -7.31
CA ARG A 642 1.71 -35.50 -8.72
C ARG A 642 0.74 -36.64 -9.02
N LEU A 643 -0.12 -36.45 -10.00
CA LEU A 643 -1.10 -37.45 -10.46
C LEU A 643 -0.48 -38.37 -11.51
N ALA A 644 -1.10 -39.55 -11.71
CA ALA A 644 -0.60 -40.54 -12.66
C ALA A 644 -0.53 -40.06 -14.12
N ASN A 645 -1.33 -39.05 -14.48
CA ASN A 645 -1.31 -38.44 -15.81
C ASN A 645 -0.30 -37.29 -15.94
N GLY A 646 0.56 -37.07 -14.95
CA GLY A 646 1.55 -36.00 -14.90
C GLY A 646 1.02 -34.62 -14.44
N ALA A 647 -0.30 -34.48 -14.25
CA ALA A 647 -0.88 -33.24 -13.68
C ALA A 647 -0.52 -33.11 -12.19
N THR A 648 -0.61 -31.89 -11.67
CA THR A 648 -0.39 -31.61 -10.25
C THR A 648 -1.68 -31.18 -9.55
N LEU A 649 -1.77 -31.52 -8.26
CA LEU A 649 -2.82 -31.07 -7.37
C LEU A 649 -2.16 -30.48 -6.12
N THR A 650 -2.35 -29.16 -5.89
CA THR A 650 -1.69 -28.44 -4.81
C THR A 650 -2.72 -27.85 -3.83
N PRO A 651 -3.09 -28.59 -2.75
CA PRO A 651 -3.75 -28.00 -1.60
C PRO A 651 -2.80 -27.06 -0.86
N GLN A 652 -3.33 -25.92 -0.45
CA GLN A 652 -2.61 -24.90 0.31
C GLN A 652 -3.54 -24.27 1.33
N ALA A 653 -3.01 -23.99 2.52
CA ALA A 653 -3.71 -23.20 3.54
C ALA A 653 -2.73 -22.27 4.25
N ASP A 654 -3.22 -21.11 4.65
CA ASP A 654 -2.50 -20.16 5.49
C ASP A 654 -3.40 -19.59 6.60
N PHE A 655 -2.82 -19.41 7.78
CA PHE A 655 -3.46 -18.80 8.93
C PHE A 655 -2.67 -17.58 9.38
N ASN A 656 -3.39 -16.46 9.46
CA ASN A 656 -2.84 -15.18 9.86
C ASN A 656 -3.41 -14.75 11.19
N PHE A 657 -2.54 -14.31 12.09
CA PHE A 657 -2.90 -13.80 13.39
C PHE A 657 -2.21 -12.48 13.67
N SER A 658 -2.93 -11.54 14.30
CA SER A 658 -2.36 -10.35 14.92
C SER A 658 -3.03 -10.04 16.26
N THR A 659 -2.25 -9.56 17.22
CA THR A 659 -2.79 -9.01 18.46
C THR A 659 -3.57 -7.72 18.18
N ARG A 660 -4.24 -7.21 19.20
CA ARG A 660 -5.01 -5.95 19.14
C ARG A 660 -4.13 -4.77 18.70
N ILE A 661 -4.70 -3.83 17.97
CA ILE A 661 -4.06 -2.58 17.55
C ILE A 661 -4.71 -1.37 18.21
N SER A 662 -3.93 -0.32 18.40
CA SER A 662 -4.45 1.05 18.62
C SER A 662 -4.60 1.74 17.28
N THR A 663 -5.69 2.48 17.08
CA THR A 663 -5.95 3.24 15.84
C THR A 663 -5.77 4.74 16.05
N ASP A 664 -5.79 5.21 17.29
CA ASP A 664 -5.63 6.61 17.69
C ASP A 664 -4.47 6.81 18.69
N ASP A 665 -4.07 8.05 18.89
CA ASP A 665 -2.96 8.42 19.77
C ASP A 665 -3.29 8.30 21.26
N ALA A 666 -4.53 8.52 21.60
CA ALA A 666 -5.04 8.42 22.97
C ALA A 666 -5.22 6.96 23.40
N ASN A 667 -5.19 6.02 22.44
CA ASN A 667 -5.47 4.60 22.65
C ASN A 667 -6.84 4.39 23.33
N THR A 668 -7.82 5.22 22.95
CA THR A 668 -9.12 5.30 23.62
C THR A 668 -9.97 4.05 23.38
N LEU A 669 -9.81 3.37 22.23
CA LEU A 669 -10.46 2.06 22.00
C LEU A 669 -10.18 1.04 23.09
N ARG A 670 -9.01 1.13 23.77
CA ARG A 670 -8.65 0.24 24.87
C ARG A 670 -9.64 0.31 26.05
N LEU A 671 -10.31 1.43 26.21
CA LEU A 671 -11.30 1.61 27.28
C LEU A 671 -12.60 0.87 27.02
N TYR A 672 -12.79 0.35 25.79
CA TYR A 672 -14.01 -0.30 25.34
C TYR A 672 -13.72 -1.71 24.83
N ASP A 673 -13.80 -2.70 25.71
CA ASP A 673 -13.46 -4.09 25.40
C ASP A 673 -14.28 -4.69 24.24
N ASN A 674 -15.53 -4.28 24.07
CA ASN A 674 -16.40 -4.72 22.97
C ASN A 674 -15.86 -4.30 21.59
N LEU A 675 -15.25 -3.11 21.46
CA LEU A 675 -14.64 -2.64 20.23
C LEU A 675 -13.17 -3.09 20.12
N HIS A 676 -12.39 -2.91 21.17
CA HIS A 676 -10.97 -3.22 21.18
C HIS A 676 -10.67 -4.72 20.97
N SER A 677 -11.52 -5.62 21.44
CA SER A 677 -11.38 -7.05 21.18
C SER A 677 -11.47 -7.40 19.70
N ASN A 678 -12.25 -6.64 18.94
CA ASN A 678 -12.46 -6.82 17.50
C ASN A 678 -11.33 -6.21 16.64
N THR A 679 -10.31 -5.56 17.20
CA THR A 679 -9.13 -5.12 16.43
C THR A 679 -8.11 -6.27 16.21
N ARG A 680 -8.35 -7.45 16.77
CA ARG A 680 -7.50 -8.64 16.60
C ARG A 680 -7.75 -9.31 15.25
N GLY A 681 -6.70 -9.56 14.51
CA GLY A 681 -6.77 -10.31 13.25
C GLY A 681 -6.70 -11.82 13.46
N ARG A 682 -7.57 -12.58 12.76
CA ARG A 682 -7.57 -14.06 12.74
C ARG A 682 -8.20 -14.53 11.44
N THR A 683 -7.39 -14.78 10.42
CA THR A 683 -7.92 -15.20 9.11
C THR A 683 -7.33 -16.52 8.68
N LEU A 684 -8.19 -17.43 8.26
CA LEU A 684 -7.83 -18.69 7.61
C LEU A 684 -8.16 -18.57 6.13
N ASN A 685 -7.17 -18.82 5.27
CA ASN A 685 -7.35 -18.91 3.82
C ASN A 685 -6.96 -20.32 3.37
N ALA A 686 -7.62 -20.81 2.31
CA ALA A 686 -7.27 -22.09 1.71
C ALA A 686 -7.47 -22.07 0.19
N ARG A 687 -6.72 -22.92 -0.51
CA ARG A 687 -6.75 -23.07 -1.96
C ARG A 687 -6.51 -24.51 -2.35
N LEU A 688 -7.03 -24.86 -3.52
CA LEU A 688 -6.76 -26.15 -4.18
C LEU A 688 -6.53 -25.86 -5.66
N ASN A 689 -5.30 -25.99 -6.11
CA ASN A 689 -4.93 -25.77 -7.51
C ASN A 689 -4.72 -27.11 -8.21
N TYR A 690 -5.34 -27.29 -9.36
CA TYR A 690 -5.07 -28.34 -10.30
C TYR A 690 -4.38 -27.74 -11.53
N GLU A 691 -3.25 -28.29 -11.94
CA GLU A 691 -2.52 -27.88 -13.15
C GLU A 691 -2.30 -29.09 -14.04
N THR A 692 -2.55 -28.93 -15.34
CA THR A 692 -2.35 -29.97 -16.33
C THR A 692 -0.87 -30.34 -16.48
N ALA A 693 -0.57 -31.57 -16.93
CA ALA A 693 0.79 -32.09 -17.07
C ALA A 693 1.71 -31.21 -17.93
N ASN A 694 1.16 -30.51 -18.91
CA ASN A 694 1.90 -29.56 -19.75
C ASN A 694 1.98 -28.14 -19.19
N GLY A 695 1.50 -27.91 -17.96
CA GLY A 695 1.49 -26.60 -17.31
C GLY A 695 0.58 -25.54 -17.95
N ARG A 696 -0.15 -25.90 -19.02
CA ARG A 696 -0.86 -24.94 -19.87
C ARG A 696 -2.18 -24.43 -19.26
N PHE A 697 -2.89 -25.30 -18.54
CA PHE A 697 -4.18 -24.97 -17.93
C PHE A 697 -4.13 -25.17 -16.42
N GLN A 698 -4.68 -24.22 -15.68
CA GLN A 698 -4.82 -24.32 -14.24
C GLN A 698 -6.26 -24.01 -13.82
N ILE A 699 -6.77 -24.78 -12.86
CA ILE A 699 -8.06 -24.57 -12.20
C ILE A 699 -7.79 -24.45 -10.71
N GLY A 700 -8.20 -23.35 -10.08
CA GLY A 700 -8.04 -23.09 -8.66
C GLY A 700 -9.39 -22.90 -7.95
N LEU A 701 -9.61 -23.61 -6.87
CA LEU A 701 -10.65 -23.30 -5.88
C LEU A 701 -10.02 -22.53 -4.75
N TRP A 702 -10.67 -21.48 -4.28
CA TRP A 702 -10.10 -20.64 -3.22
C TRP A 702 -11.14 -20.15 -2.23
N GLY A 703 -10.68 -19.89 -1.02
CA GLY A 703 -11.46 -19.23 0.02
C GLY A 703 -10.57 -18.36 0.91
N LYS A 704 -11.03 -17.15 1.21
CA LYS A 704 -10.38 -16.19 2.10
C LYS A 704 -11.27 -15.87 3.28
N ASN A 705 -10.65 -15.62 4.42
CA ASN A 705 -11.36 -15.40 5.68
C ASN A 705 -12.43 -16.48 5.95
N LEU A 706 -12.07 -17.75 5.77
CA LEU A 706 -13.00 -18.89 5.85
C LEU A 706 -13.70 -18.97 7.21
N THR A 707 -13.06 -18.48 8.27
CA THR A 707 -13.63 -18.38 9.63
C THR A 707 -14.64 -17.24 9.77
N ASN A 708 -14.82 -16.42 8.73
CA ASN A 708 -15.64 -15.20 8.73
C ASN A 708 -15.33 -14.27 9.92
N ASN A 709 -14.02 -14.13 10.23
CA ASN A 709 -13.58 -13.27 11.31
C ASN A 709 -13.88 -11.81 11.00
N TYR A 710 -14.57 -11.14 11.92
CA TYR A 710 -14.79 -9.71 11.89
C TYR A 710 -13.63 -9.00 12.58
N GLN A 711 -12.99 -8.08 11.87
CA GLN A 711 -11.88 -7.30 12.40
C GLN A 711 -12.08 -5.81 12.12
N ILE A 712 -11.95 -4.99 13.15
CA ILE A 712 -11.82 -3.54 13.02
C ILE A 712 -10.40 -3.23 12.58
N VAL A 713 -10.23 -2.72 11.38
CA VAL A 713 -8.92 -2.39 10.80
C VAL A 713 -8.56 -0.91 10.98
N ASN A 714 -9.55 -0.05 11.20
CA ASN A 714 -9.39 1.34 11.61
C ASN A 714 -10.63 1.81 12.38
N ALA A 715 -10.45 2.74 13.30
CA ALA A 715 -11.52 3.44 13.99
C ALA A 715 -11.09 4.88 14.27
N ASP A 716 -11.93 5.83 13.88
CA ASP A 716 -11.71 7.26 14.11
C ASP A 716 -12.71 7.75 15.16
N ASP A 717 -12.25 8.43 16.21
CA ASP A 717 -13.12 9.06 17.21
C ASP A 717 -13.84 10.26 16.58
N ILE A 718 -15.15 10.19 16.52
CA ILE A 718 -16.02 11.20 15.92
C ILE A 718 -16.91 11.91 16.97
N THR A 719 -16.68 11.66 18.25
CA THR A 719 -17.48 12.18 19.36
C THR A 719 -17.65 13.70 19.29
N ALA A 720 -16.56 14.40 18.97
CA ALA A 720 -16.57 15.87 18.89
C ALA A 720 -17.47 16.43 17.76
N PHE A 721 -17.72 15.65 16.71
CA PHE A 721 -18.59 16.07 15.59
C PHE A 721 -20.07 15.86 15.88
N LEU A 722 -20.40 14.98 16.80
CA LEU A 722 -21.78 14.66 17.12
C LEU A 722 -22.41 15.65 18.11
N ALA A 723 -21.57 16.46 18.80
CA ALA A 723 -22.01 17.51 19.72
C ALA A 723 -23.16 17.09 20.68
N VAL A 724 -23.17 15.80 21.10
CA VAL A 724 -24.17 15.28 22.05
C VAL A 724 -23.72 15.66 23.47
N PRO A 725 -24.43 16.58 24.14
CA PRO A 725 -23.98 17.04 25.45
C PRO A 725 -24.05 15.93 26.52
N GLY A 726 -22.96 15.71 27.24
CA GLY A 726 -23.02 15.32 28.63
C GLY A 726 -23.27 13.85 28.97
N ASN A 727 -23.30 12.90 28.01
CA ASN A 727 -23.59 11.49 28.33
C ASN A 727 -22.36 10.62 28.57
N GLY A 728 -21.15 11.16 28.41
CA GLY A 728 -19.90 10.40 28.58
C GLY A 728 -19.68 9.26 27.54
N THR A 729 -20.45 9.26 26.46
CA THR A 729 -20.37 8.23 25.41
C THR A 729 -19.36 8.65 24.35
N THR A 730 -18.50 7.72 23.91
CA THR A 730 -17.61 7.92 22.79
C THR A 730 -18.14 7.23 21.55
N TYR A 731 -18.13 7.93 20.42
CA TYR A 731 -18.62 7.46 19.13
C TYR A 731 -17.46 7.28 18.16
N TRP A 732 -17.51 6.19 17.39
CA TRP A 732 -16.43 5.79 16.49
C TRP A 732 -16.95 5.56 15.08
N LYS A 733 -16.22 6.07 14.11
CA LYS A 733 -16.32 5.67 12.72
C LYS A 733 -15.44 4.44 12.50
N ILE A 734 -16.06 3.29 12.22
CA ILE A 734 -15.37 2.00 12.17
C ILE A 734 -15.21 1.53 10.72
N PHE A 735 -14.01 1.05 10.40
CA PHE A 735 -13.68 0.37 9.17
C PHE A 735 -13.33 -1.08 9.46
N THR A 736 -13.85 -2.00 8.67
CA THR A 736 -13.68 -3.44 8.88
C THR A 736 -12.92 -4.12 7.76
N ASN A 737 -12.44 -5.32 8.02
CA ASN A 737 -11.94 -6.21 6.99
C ASN A 737 -13.09 -6.72 6.09
N THR A 738 -12.74 -7.47 5.04
CA THR A 738 -13.72 -8.10 4.13
C THR A 738 -14.30 -9.37 4.78
N PRO A 739 -15.61 -9.64 4.67
CA PRO A 739 -16.23 -10.91 5.05
C PRO A 739 -15.58 -12.09 4.32
N ARG A 740 -16.05 -13.32 4.64
CA ARG A 740 -15.62 -14.53 3.94
C ARG A 740 -15.93 -14.44 2.44
N THR A 741 -14.88 -14.71 1.63
CA THR A 741 -14.99 -14.82 0.18
C THR A 741 -14.49 -16.19 -0.30
N TYR A 742 -15.06 -16.68 -1.39
CA TYR A 742 -14.68 -17.93 -2.03
C TYR A 742 -15.05 -17.93 -3.51
N GLY A 743 -14.39 -18.76 -4.28
CA GLY A 743 -14.62 -18.80 -5.71
C GLY A 743 -13.71 -19.77 -6.46
N ILE A 744 -13.68 -19.57 -7.78
CA ILE A 744 -12.93 -20.37 -8.74
C ILE A 744 -12.07 -19.47 -9.62
N THR A 745 -10.90 -19.97 -9.99
CA THR A 745 -9.98 -19.35 -10.95
C THR A 745 -9.70 -20.31 -12.08
N LEU A 746 -9.74 -19.83 -13.31
CA LEU A 746 -9.32 -20.55 -14.51
C LEU A 746 -8.22 -19.75 -15.17
N SER A 747 -7.10 -20.38 -15.51
CA SER A 747 -6.02 -19.73 -16.25
C SER A 747 -5.46 -20.60 -17.36
N VAL A 748 -4.93 -19.92 -18.38
CA VAL A 748 -4.21 -20.51 -19.50
C VAL A 748 -2.91 -19.74 -19.73
N ARG A 749 -1.83 -20.44 -20.00
CA ARG A 749 -0.51 -19.86 -20.29
C ARG A 749 0.21 -20.66 -21.37
N HIS A 750 1.15 -20.00 -22.04
CA HIS A 750 2.04 -20.60 -23.04
C HIS A 750 3.45 -20.68 -22.50
#